data_b0dcc2eaad1a68aee5f3e7299ec82ba4
#
_entry.id   b0dcc2eaad1a68aee5f3e7299ec82ba4
#
_cell.length_a   1.000
_cell.length_b   1.000
_cell.length_c   1.000
_cell.angle_alpha   90.00
_cell.angle_beta   90.00
_cell.angle_gamma   90.00
#
_symmetry.space_group_name_H-M   'P 1'
#
loop_
_entity.id
_entity.type
_entity.pdbx_description
1 polymer ?
#
loop_
_entity_poly.entity_id
_entity_poly.type
_entity_poly.pdbx_seq_one_letter_code
_entity_poly.pdbx_strand_id
1 'polypeptide(L)'
;MSTVLHQQLAESQIINLPEFEAELAAARSSVSVFKRALQTIDQELDDRFRNGEDIRKLIYGRAWEIDRIIRIAWQRFDWPDDQVALIAVGGYGRGELHPKSDIDLLLLLDNNLQAESLQDAIGGFLTLLWDINLDVGSSVRTMDECYEEARADVTIATNLIESRTLIGNDQLHEQIYSRVTSEDAWSDREFFIAKQKEQTGRHRKTNNTEYNLEPNLKNSPGGLRDLQTIGWVAKRHFGATFIRDLVDDNFVTENELDILNKGELYLWSVRYALHMLSGRKEDRLLFDHQRTLAEFFGYKDTQGSLAVEQFMSKYYRIAITLSEFNDMLLQHFDEAILRADEEQVITPLNSRFQIHNGYLEVAYPSVFEHHPFALMEAFVLLAQNPHIQGVRATTIRLIRDNRHRVDEEFRNDIRNTSLFMELMRSPEGVSTEVRRMTRYGILGLYLPAFGRIIGQMQHDLFHIYTVDAHTLKVIQKCRQLRHKEFREAFPIAHRIVNQLPKIELLYIAALFHDIGKGRGGDHSELGAVDAHAFCEEHHLGKWDRHLVAWLVQNHLLMSMTAQRKDISDPDVIHTFATQVRDVLHLDYLYVLTIADINATNESLWNSWRATLMRKLYTDTKRALRRGLENPVNKEDRIEQIQDEALFLLKRLGINSENVKDFWDTIGDDYFLRETAQSISEHTQAILEHTATDLPLVMIRHTSHRLYEGATEIFIYSRDIQNLFAATVSTMDQLHLNIQDARIIVTDNGHALNTYTVLSDDNTPLSENPDQLNEIKQRLIDELDDPEDYPDIIQRRVPRQMKLFATPTKVYLSNDPVSQQTVIEVNTPDRPGLLARIGMIFSTHNLSVRKARISSVGERVEDFFFVTDADDLPIADPMLCQALQREICQQLDEHLQDE
;
A
#
# COMPACT_ATOMS: atom_id res chain seq x y z
N MET A 1 -25.40 -9.22 29.84
CA MET A 1 -26.10 -10.01 28.79
C MET A 1 -27.59 -9.97 29.12
N SER A 2 -28.48 -9.63 28.16
CA SER A 2 -29.90 -9.56 28.47
C SER A 2 -30.43 -10.96 28.77
N THR A 3 -31.41 -11.07 29.67
CA THR A 3 -32.10 -12.33 30.06
C THR A 3 -32.63 -13.09 28.82
N VAL A 4 -33.02 -12.37 27.78
CA VAL A 4 -33.50 -12.93 26.51
C VAL A 4 -32.40 -13.64 25.72
N LEU A 5 -31.18 -13.10 25.73
CA LEU A 5 -30.02 -13.71 25.05
C LEU A 5 -29.60 -15.00 25.76
N HIS A 6 -29.62 -15.02 27.10
CA HIS A 6 -29.35 -16.22 27.91
C HIS A 6 -30.38 -17.34 27.66
N GLN A 7 -31.68 -17.00 27.50
CA GLN A 7 -32.69 -17.99 27.13
C GLN A 7 -32.48 -18.57 25.73
N GLN A 8 -32.17 -17.72 24.75
CA GLN A 8 -31.88 -18.15 23.37
C GLN A 8 -30.63 -19.02 23.25
N LEU A 9 -29.58 -18.75 24.04
CA LEU A 9 -28.36 -19.56 24.10
C LEU A 9 -28.60 -20.92 24.81
N ALA A 10 -29.46 -20.95 25.83
CA ALA A 10 -29.83 -22.20 26.49
C ALA A 10 -30.58 -23.16 25.54
N GLU A 11 -31.30 -22.66 24.54
CA GLU A 11 -31.99 -23.47 23.52
C GLU A 11 -31.04 -24.05 22.47
N SER A 12 -29.81 -23.58 22.37
CA SER A 12 -28.82 -23.99 21.38
C SER A 12 -27.66 -24.84 21.94
N GLN A 13 -27.92 -25.59 23.04
CA GLN A 13 -26.92 -26.44 23.71
C GLN A 13 -26.28 -27.44 22.73
N ILE A 14 -24.94 -27.37 22.57
CA ILE A 14 -24.17 -28.34 21.79
C ILE A 14 -23.75 -29.50 22.67
N ILE A 15 -23.27 -29.23 23.87
CA ILE A 15 -22.81 -30.26 24.81
C ILE A 15 -23.92 -30.62 25.79
N ASN A 16 -24.29 -31.92 25.83
CA ASN A 16 -25.17 -32.46 26.85
C ASN A 16 -24.38 -32.67 28.17
N LEU A 17 -24.53 -31.77 29.14
CA LEU A 17 -23.76 -31.79 30.39
C LEU A 17 -23.88 -33.11 31.17
N PRO A 18 -25.06 -33.69 31.40
CA PRO A 18 -25.16 -35.00 32.09
C PRO A 18 -24.37 -36.13 31.42
N GLU A 19 -24.40 -36.22 30.12
CA GLU A 19 -23.59 -37.19 29.36
C GLU A 19 -22.10 -36.91 29.44
N PHE A 20 -21.72 -35.63 29.34
CA PHE A 20 -20.32 -35.21 29.44
C PHE A 20 -19.72 -35.49 30.81
N GLU A 21 -20.48 -35.24 31.91
CA GLU A 21 -20.07 -35.50 33.29
C GLU A 21 -19.95 -37.03 33.50
N ALA A 22 -20.91 -37.84 32.99
CA ALA A 22 -20.85 -39.28 33.03
C ALA A 22 -19.63 -39.85 32.29
N GLU A 23 -19.32 -39.32 31.11
CA GLU A 23 -18.09 -39.67 30.37
C GLU A 23 -16.83 -39.29 31.16
N LEU A 24 -16.78 -38.10 31.80
CA LEU A 24 -15.66 -37.66 32.61
C LEU A 24 -15.43 -38.60 33.81
N ALA A 25 -16.51 -39.05 34.45
CA ALA A 25 -16.44 -39.96 35.59
C ALA A 25 -15.95 -41.39 35.16
N ALA A 26 -16.30 -41.85 33.98
CA ALA A 26 -15.92 -43.16 33.45
C ALA A 26 -14.56 -43.20 32.78
N ALA A 27 -14.00 -42.06 32.37
CA ALA A 27 -12.81 -42.02 31.56
C ALA A 27 -11.50 -42.20 32.35
N ARG A 28 -10.53 -42.94 31.78
CA ARG A 28 -9.15 -43.05 32.32
C ARG A 28 -8.35 -41.71 32.21
N SER A 29 -8.68 -40.88 31.26
CA SER A 29 -8.09 -39.56 31.05
C SER A 29 -9.18 -38.53 30.79
N SER A 30 -9.33 -37.58 31.69
CA SER A 30 -10.29 -36.44 31.57
C SER A 30 -9.93 -35.54 30.35
N VAL A 31 -8.63 -35.36 30.08
CA VAL A 31 -8.14 -34.51 28.97
C VAL A 31 -8.72 -34.94 27.62
N SER A 32 -8.79 -36.23 27.35
CA SER A 32 -9.33 -36.71 26.07
C SER A 32 -10.82 -36.43 25.88
N VAL A 33 -11.60 -36.46 26.99
CA VAL A 33 -13.04 -36.17 26.97
C VAL A 33 -13.27 -34.68 26.71
N PHE A 34 -12.54 -33.79 27.43
CA PHE A 34 -12.59 -32.37 27.19
C PHE A 34 -12.21 -31.99 25.75
N LYS A 35 -11.10 -32.56 25.21
CA LYS A 35 -10.69 -32.31 23.80
C LYS A 35 -11.78 -32.66 22.82
N ARG A 36 -12.45 -33.78 22.99
CA ARG A 36 -13.55 -34.22 22.12
C ARG A 36 -14.70 -33.26 22.18
N ALA A 37 -15.09 -32.81 23.40
CA ALA A 37 -16.17 -31.82 23.57
C ALA A 37 -15.85 -30.51 22.85
N LEU A 38 -14.63 -29.99 23.00
CA LEU A 38 -14.18 -28.78 22.31
C LEU A 38 -14.20 -28.94 20.79
N GLN A 39 -13.76 -30.10 20.26
CA GLN A 39 -13.83 -30.39 18.84
C GLN A 39 -15.28 -30.44 18.33
N THR A 40 -16.20 -31.03 19.09
CA THR A 40 -17.64 -31.06 18.76
C THR A 40 -18.23 -29.65 18.73
N ILE A 41 -17.87 -28.78 19.69
CA ILE A 41 -18.29 -27.38 19.69
C ILE A 41 -17.78 -26.65 18.45
N ASP A 42 -16.49 -26.81 18.12
CA ASP A 42 -15.88 -26.17 16.96
C ASP A 42 -16.58 -26.61 15.67
N GLN A 43 -16.75 -27.90 15.46
CA GLN A 43 -17.37 -28.46 14.25
C GLN A 43 -18.82 -28.00 14.09
N GLU A 44 -19.62 -28.10 15.13
CA GLU A 44 -21.02 -27.74 15.07
C GLU A 44 -21.23 -26.25 14.78
N LEU A 45 -20.42 -25.36 15.40
CA LEU A 45 -20.50 -23.92 15.16
C LEU A 45 -20.01 -23.55 13.76
N ASP A 46 -18.96 -24.22 13.27
CA ASP A 46 -18.46 -24.02 11.92
C ASP A 46 -19.49 -24.48 10.84
N ASP A 47 -20.20 -25.57 11.09
CA ASP A 47 -21.26 -26.07 10.21
C ASP A 47 -22.48 -25.11 10.23
N ARG A 48 -22.87 -24.60 11.38
CA ARG A 48 -23.92 -23.57 11.50
C ARG A 48 -23.53 -22.29 10.78
N PHE A 49 -22.27 -21.86 10.87
CA PHE A 49 -21.76 -20.70 10.15
C PHE A 49 -21.83 -20.89 8.64
N ARG A 50 -21.42 -22.08 8.14
CA ARG A 50 -21.53 -22.43 6.70
C ARG A 50 -22.98 -22.44 6.21
N ASN A 51 -23.92 -22.76 7.08
CA ASN A 51 -25.36 -22.76 6.79
C ASN A 51 -26.01 -21.38 6.96
N GLY A 52 -25.24 -20.33 7.27
CA GLY A 52 -25.69 -18.92 7.30
C GLY A 52 -26.42 -18.50 8.58
N GLU A 53 -26.19 -19.17 9.72
CA GLU A 53 -26.72 -18.73 11.00
C GLU A 53 -26.17 -17.36 11.40
N ASP A 54 -26.94 -16.57 12.16
CA ASP A 54 -26.56 -15.24 12.65
C ASP A 54 -25.23 -15.31 13.43
N ILE A 55 -24.24 -14.56 13.00
CA ILE A 55 -22.89 -14.53 13.57
C ILE A 55 -22.87 -14.21 15.06
N ARG A 56 -23.82 -13.41 15.56
CA ARG A 56 -23.97 -13.11 16.98
C ARG A 56 -24.23 -14.35 17.80
N LYS A 57 -25.15 -15.21 17.33
CA LYS A 57 -25.47 -16.47 18.00
C LYS A 57 -24.28 -17.39 18.08
N LEU A 58 -23.45 -17.43 17.03
CA LEU A 58 -22.28 -18.28 16.97
C LEU A 58 -21.18 -17.80 17.94
N ILE A 59 -20.90 -16.49 17.98
CA ILE A 59 -19.86 -15.90 18.82
C ILE A 59 -20.23 -15.99 20.30
N TYR A 60 -21.44 -15.58 20.66
CA TYR A 60 -21.94 -15.68 22.04
C TYR A 60 -22.19 -17.13 22.45
N GLY A 61 -22.67 -17.96 21.52
CA GLY A 61 -22.86 -19.39 21.76
C GLY A 61 -21.55 -20.11 22.07
N ARG A 62 -20.46 -19.77 21.33
CA ARG A 62 -19.13 -20.29 21.63
C ARG A 62 -18.65 -19.88 23.02
N ALA A 63 -18.78 -18.60 23.39
CA ALA A 63 -18.40 -18.14 24.72
C ALA A 63 -19.17 -18.86 25.82
N TRP A 64 -20.46 -19.07 25.60
CA TRP A 64 -21.33 -19.78 26.56
C TRP A 64 -20.97 -21.26 26.72
N GLU A 65 -20.69 -21.99 25.65
CA GLU A 65 -20.23 -23.40 25.71
C GLU A 65 -18.85 -23.52 26.39
N ILE A 66 -17.93 -22.58 26.10
CA ILE A 66 -16.63 -22.54 26.77
C ILE A 66 -16.76 -22.23 28.26
N ASP A 67 -17.68 -21.33 28.66
CA ASP A 67 -17.98 -21.07 30.06
C ASP A 67 -18.37 -22.33 30.79
N ARG A 68 -19.20 -23.19 30.16
CA ARG A 68 -19.66 -24.47 30.74
C ARG A 68 -18.50 -25.45 30.93
N ILE A 69 -17.63 -25.54 29.96
CA ILE A 69 -16.41 -26.37 30.00
C ILE A 69 -15.46 -25.90 31.12
N ILE A 70 -15.22 -24.58 31.22
CA ILE A 70 -14.34 -23.99 32.23
C ILE A 70 -14.90 -24.20 33.63
N ARG A 71 -16.23 -24.06 33.82
CA ARG A 71 -16.89 -24.31 35.13
C ARG A 71 -16.70 -25.76 35.57
N ILE A 72 -16.83 -26.73 34.68
CA ILE A 72 -16.60 -28.15 35.01
C ILE A 72 -15.11 -28.40 35.29
N ALA A 73 -14.20 -27.77 34.55
CA ALA A 73 -12.77 -27.88 34.84
C ALA A 73 -12.42 -27.29 36.22
N TRP A 74 -13.00 -26.15 36.58
CA TRP A 74 -12.82 -25.49 37.89
C TRP A 74 -13.25 -26.39 39.06
N GLN A 75 -14.39 -27.05 38.98
CA GLN A 75 -14.96 -27.95 40.03
C GLN A 75 -14.07 -29.16 40.33
N ARG A 76 -13.02 -29.39 39.57
CA ARG A 76 -12.07 -30.52 39.80
C ARG A 76 -10.98 -30.18 40.82
N PHE A 77 -10.93 -28.94 41.27
CA PHE A 77 -9.95 -28.43 42.23
C PHE A 77 -10.63 -27.85 43.45
N ASP A 78 -9.93 -27.85 44.58
CA ASP A 78 -10.46 -27.30 45.82
C ASP A 78 -10.17 -25.80 45.91
N TRP A 79 -11.22 -25.01 45.97
CA TRP A 79 -11.18 -23.56 46.07
C TRP A 79 -11.86 -23.05 47.32
N PRO A 80 -11.32 -21.98 47.99
CA PRO A 80 -12.03 -21.31 49.05
C PRO A 80 -13.09 -20.36 48.44
N ASP A 81 -14.34 -20.85 48.33
CA ASP A 81 -15.43 -20.23 47.57
C ASP A 81 -15.70 -18.77 47.89
N ASP A 82 -15.51 -18.35 49.11
CA ASP A 82 -15.77 -16.95 49.53
C ASP A 82 -14.60 -15.99 49.28
N GLN A 83 -13.41 -16.48 48.88
CA GLN A 83 -12.18 -15.69 48.78
C GLN A 83 -11.57 -15.65 47.37
N VAL A 84 -12.19 -16.33 46.44
CA VAL A 84 -11.68 -16.44 45.06
C VAL A 84 -12.81 -16.25 44.05
N ALA A 85 -12.53 -15.57 42.97
CA ALA A 85 -13.40 -15.47 41.82
C ALA A 85 -12.61 -15.68 40.53
N LEU A 86 -13.12 -16.50 39.63
CA LEU A 86 -12.64 -16.63 38.23
C LEU A 86 -13.42 -15.65 37.35
N ILE A 87 -12.72 -14.75 36.73
CA ILE A 87 -13.27 -13.65 35.96
C ILE A 87 -12.80 -13.76 34.48
N ALA A 88 -13.74 -13.69 33.55
CA ALA A 88 -13.43 -13.49 32.13
C ALA A 88 -13.18 -12.00 31.88
N VAL A 89 -12.09 -11.67 31.16
CA VAL A 89 -11.72 -10.30 30.85
C VAL A 89 -11.56 -10.10 29.35
N GLY A 90 -11.47 -8.85 28.91
CA GLY A 90 -11.29 -8.51 27.50
C GLY A 90 -12.43 -8.99 26.59
N GLY A 91 -12.13 -9.51 25.41
CA GLY A 91 -13.14 -10.03 24.47
C GLY A 91 -13.98 -11.16 25.05
N TYR A 92 -13.36 -12.06 25.78
CA TYR A 92 -14.05 -13.14 26.47
C TYR A 92 -14.96 -12.60 27.60
N GLY A 93 -14.54 -11.54 28.27
CA GLY A 93 -15.36 -10.83 29.27
C GLY A 93 -16.65 -10.24 28.67
N ARG A 94 -16.61 -9.73 27.45
CA ARG A 94 -17.81 -9.29 26.70
C ARG A 94 -18.71 -10.43 26.22
N GLY A 95 -18.24 -11.68 26.32
CA GLY A 95 -18.91 -12.84 25.76
C GLY A 95 -18.66 -13.01 24.25
N GLU A 96 -17.71 -12.29 23.68
CA GLU A 96 -17.34 -12.32 22.27
C GLU A 96 -16.16 -13.28 22.05
N LEU A 97 -16.42 -14.50 21.61
CA LEU A 97 -15.39 -15.50 21.41
C LEU A 97 -15.41 -16.04 19.99
N HIS A 98 -14.47 -15.58 19.17
CA HIS A 98 -14.24 -16.11 17.81
C HIS A 98 -13.49 -17.46 17.86
N PRO A 99 -13.58 -18.29 16.80
CA PRO A 99 -12.74 -19.49 16.68
C PRO A 99 -11.27 -19.15 16.89
N LYS A 100 -10.55 -20.03 17.60
CA LYS A 100 -9.09 -19.88 17.85
C LYS A 100 -8.66 -18.59 18.54
N SER A 101 -9.59 -17.81 19.10
CA SER A 101 -9.25 -16.67 19.95
C SER A 101 -8.79 -17.12 21.33
N ASP A 102 -7.87 -16.34 21.90
CA ASP A 102 -7.44 -16.47 23.29
C ASP A 102 -8.59 -16.29 24.29
N ILE A 103 -8.48 -16.97 25.40
CA ILE A 103 -9.40 -16.94 26.54
C ILE A 103 -8.68 -16.22 27.67
N ASP A 104 -9.02 -14.95 27.91
CA ASP A 104 -8.39 -14.16 28.94
C ASP A 104 -9.10 -14.36 30.27
N LEU A 105 -8.38 -14.88 31.27
CA LEU A 105 -8.87 -15.17 32.61
C LEU A 105 -8.11 -14.37 33.67
N LEU A 106 -8.83 -13.81 34.60
CA LEU A 106 -8.30 -13.25 35.83
C LEU A 106 -8.78 -14.09 37.00
N LEU A 107 -7.84 -14.66 37.77
CA LEU A 107 -8.13 -15.26 39.07
C LEU A 107 -7.96 -14.16 40.11
N LEU A 108 -9.08 -13.65 40.61
CA LEU A 108 -9.14 -12.58 41.59
C LEU A 108 -9.21 -13.17 43.03
N LEU A 109 -8.29 -12.74 43.86
CA LEU A 109 -8.14 -13.21 45.21
C LEU A 109 -8.52 -12.10 46.21
N ASP A 110 -9.14 -12.47 47.35
CA ASP A 110 -9.27 -11.58 48.48
C ASP A 110 -7.86 -11.14 48.96
N ASN A 111 -7.73 -9.90 49.47
CA ASN A 111 -6.46 -9.34 49.91
C ASN A 111 -5.81 -10.11 51.07
N ASN A 112 -6.60 -10.86 51.84
CA ASN A 112 -6.09 -11.65 52.96
C ASN A 112 -5.64 -13.05 52.55
N LEU A 113 -5.83 -13.44 51.28
CA LEU A 113 -5.50 -14.76 50.76
C LEU A 113 -4.13 -14.69 50.02
N GLN A 114 -3.22 -15.57 50.43
CA GLN A 114 -1.91 -15.66 49.76
C GLN A 114 -1.98 -16.62 48.57
N ALA A 115 -1.56 -16.19 47.38
CA ALA A 115 -1.54 -17.00 46.15
C ALA A 115 -0.75 -18.31 46.31
N GLU A 116 0.28 -18.32 47.13
CA GLU A 116 1.12 -19.49 47.44
C GLU A 116 0.30 -20.62 48.09
N SER A 117 -0.74 -20.30 48.86
CA SER A 117 -1.59 -21.33 49.47
C SER A 117 -2.47 -22.09 48.45
N LEU A 118 -2.66 -21.52 47.27
CA LEU A 118 -3.45 -22.09 46.17
C LEU A 118 -2.60 -22.55 44.98
N GLN A 119 -1.28 -22.58 45.13
CA GLN A 119 -0.35 -22.84 44.00
C GLN A 119 -0.67 -24.15 43.26
N ASP A 120 -1.00 -25.23 44.01
CA ASP A 120 -1.32 -26.52 43.42
C ASP A 120 -2.68 -26.49 42.66
N ALA A 121 -3.69 -25.83 43.21
CA ALA A 121 -4.99 -25.70 42.56
C ALA A 121 -4.89 -24.83 41.31
N ILE A 122 -4.22 -23.65 41.40
CA ILE A 122 -4.00 -22.74 40.27
C ILE A 122 -3.19 -23.43 39.19
N GLY A 123 -2.05 -24.02 39.54
CA GLY A 123 -1.18 -24.72 38.61
C GLY A 123 -1.87 -25.90 37.90
N GLY A 124 -2.61 -26.71 38.69
CA GLY A 124 -3.35 -27.85 38.15
C GLY A 124 -4.47 -27.41 37.20
N PHE A 125 -5.23 -26.38 37.58
CA PHE A 125 -6.32 -25.83 36.76
C PHE A 125 -5.79 -25.25 35.43
N LEU A 126 -4.79 -24.39 35.45
CA LEU A 126 -4.21 -23.81 34.23
C LEU A 126 -3.57 -24.88 33.36
N THR A 127 -2.88 -25.85 33.93
CA THR A 127 -2.31 -27.00 33.19
C THR A 127 -3.43 -27.81 32.52
N LEU A 128 -4.53 -28.06 33.18
CA LEU A 128 -5.68 -28.74 32.60
C LEU A 128 -6.23 -27.97 31.38
N LEU A 129 -6.38 -26.63 31.48
CA LEU A 129 -6.87 -25.79 30.38
C LEU A 129 -5.91 -25.83 29.18
N TRP A 130 -4.60 -25.78 29.39
CA TRP A 130 -3.62 -25.92 28.30
C TRP A 130 -3.57 -27.34 27.71
N ASP A 131 -3.65 -28.36 28.56
CA ASP A 131 -3.67 -29.76 28.11
C ASP A 131 -4.88 -30.08 27.23
N ILE A 132 -6.01 -29.41 27.43
CA ILE A 132 -7.20 -29.56 26.59
C ILE A 132 -7.16 -28.66 25.33
N ASN A 133 -6.04 -27.98 25.06
CA ASN A 133 -5.81 -27.11 23.90
C ASN A 133 -6.64 -25.80 23.91
N LEU A 134 -6.98 -25.27 25.07
CA LEU A 134 -7.45 -23.91 25.17
C LEU A 134 -6.24 -22.95 25.22
N ASP A 135 -6.25 -21.94 24.36
CA ASP A 135 -5.26 -20.85 24.40
C ASP A 135 -5.69 -19.86 25.48
N VAL A 136 -5.10 -20.00 26.68
CA VAL A 136 -5.50 -19.24 27.87
C VAL A 136 -4.43 -18.24 28.25
N GLY A 137 -4.80 -16.96 28.18
CA GLY A 137 -4.12 -15.87 28.87
C GLY A 137 -4.62 -15.80 30.31
N SER A 138 -3.73 -15.91 31.30
CA SER A 138 -4.15 -15.90 32.70
C SER A 138 -3.35 -14.92 33.54
N SER A 139 -4.03 -14.31 34.52
CA SER A 139 -3.40 -13.52 35.56
C SER A 139 -4.00 -13.89 36.93
N VAL A 140 -3.18 -13.90 37.95
CA VAL A 140 -3.59 -14.14 39.33
C VAL A 140 -3.23 -12.90 40.13
N ARG A 141 -4.21 -12.25 40.76
CA ARG A 141 -4.01 -10.98 41.46
C ARG A 141 -4.94 -10.88 42.66
N THR A 142 -4.46 -10.25 43.72
CA THR A 142 -5.31 -9.75 44.80
C THR A 142 -6.10 -8.51 44.33
N MET A 143 -7.11 -8.14 45.13
CA MET A 143 -7.92 -6.95 44.86
C MET A 143 -7.10 -5.68 44.73
N ASP A 144 -6.09 -5.50 45.62
CA ASP A 144 -5.27 -4.28 45.62
C ASP A 144 -4.26 -4.28 44.49
N GLU A 145 -3.60 -5.41 44.18
CA GLU A 145 -2.73 -5.54 43.02
C GLU A 145 -3.49 -5.25 41.68
N CYS A 146 -4.71 -5.79 41.60
CA CYS A 146 -5.55 -5.59 40.44
C CYS A 146 -5.91 -4.11 40.25
N TYR A 147 -6.20 -3.38 41.32
CA TYR A 147 -6.50 -1.95 41.27
C TYR A 147 -5.29 -1.10 40.92
N GLU A 148 -4.14 -1.35 41.54
CA GLU A 148 -2.91 -0.59 41.22
C GLU A 148 -2.46 -0.77 39.77
N GLU A 149 -2.52 -2.00 39.24
CA GLU A 149 -2.24 -2.29 37.86
C GLU A 149 -3.23 -1.58 36.89
N ALA A 150 -4.50 -1.60 37.23
CA ALA A 150 -5.52 -0.92 36.41
C ALA A 150 -5.36 0.61 36.44
N ARG A 151 -4.87 1.17 37.54
CA ARG A 151 -4.54 2.59 37.66
C ARG A 151 -3.32 2.98 36.86
N ALA A 152 -2.36 2.07 36.72
CA ALA A 152 -1.12 2.31 35.96
C ALA A 152 -1.29 2.15 34.45
N ASP A 153 -2.18 1.26 34.00
CA ASP A 153 -2.39 0.93 32.58
C ASP A 153 -3.87 0.96 32.20
N VAL A 154 -4.20 1.87 31.29
CA VAL A 154 -5.56 2.02 30.74
C VAL A 154 -6.07 0.74 30.04
N THR A 155 -5.16 -0.11 29.52
CA THR A 155 -5.53 -1.38 28.89
C THR A 155 -6.05 -2.37 29.92
N ILE A 156 -5.42 -2.44 31.09
CA ILE A 156 -5.86 -3.28 32.20
C ILE A 156 -7.19 -2.76 32.76
N ALA A 157 -7.30 -1.44 32.95
CA ALA A 157 -8.58 -0.81 33.34
C ALA A 157 -9.70 -1.17 32.37
N THR A 158 -9.44 -1.08 31.08
CA THR A 158 -10.41 -1.42 30.03
C THR A 158 -10.85 -2.89 30.09
N ASN A 159 -9.89 -3.82 30.29
CA ASN A 159 -10.20 -5.25 30.41
C ASN A 159 -11.10 -5.54 31.61
N LEU A 160 -10.92 -4.82 32.72
CA LEU A 160 -11.78 -4.94 33.91
C LEU A 160 -13.15 -4.29 33.72
N ILE A 161 -13.24 -3.19 32.94
CA ILE A 161 -14.53 -2.58 32.58
C ILE A 161 -15.39 -3.56 31.76
N GLU A 162 -14.78 -4.47 31.02
CA GLU A 162 -15.44 -5.47 30.18
C GLU A 162 -15.56 -6.85 30.83
N SER A 163 -15.16 -6.96 32.11
CA SER A 163 -15.12 -8.24 32.80
C SER A 163 -16.49 -8.76 33.26
N ARG A 164 -16.56 -10.07 33.46
CA ARG A 164 -17.70 -10.76 34.08
C ARG A 164 -17.25 -11.97 34.89
N THR A 165 -17.95 -12.27 35.96
CA THR A 165 -17.67 -13.46 36.76
C THR A 165 -18.08 -14.73 36.02
N LEU A 166 -17.21 -15.72 35.99
CA LEU A 166 -17.52 -17.08 35.51
C LEU A 166 -17.99 -17.98 36.65
N ILE A 167 -17.25 -17.95 37.76
CA ILE A 167 -17.52 -18.78 38.95
C ILE A 167 -16.80 -18.21 40.16
N GLY A 168 -17.27 -18.50 41.36
CA GLY A 168 -16.71 -18.03 42.64
C GLY A 168 -17.46 -16.82 43.19
N ASN A 169 -16.78 -15.99 43.97
CA ASN A 169 -17.41 -14.89 44.71
C ASN A 169 -17.67 -13.65 43.83
N ASP A 170 -18.93 -13.43 43.47
CA ASP A 170 -19.35 -12.28 42.64
C ASP A 170 -19.07 -10.93 43.36
N GLN A 171 -19.07 -10.87 44.67
CA GLN A 171 -18.83 -9.63 45.43
C GLN A 171 -17.40 -9.10 45.24
N LEU A 172 -16.41 -9.97 45.06
CA LEU A 172 -15.04 -9.56 44.72
C LEU A 172 -15.00 -8.84 43.37
N HIS A 173 -15.72 -9.37 42.41
CA HIS A 173 -15.81 -8.73 41.09
C HIS A 173 -16.54 -7.37 41.15
N GLU A 174 -17.67 -7.29 41.81
CA GLU A 174 -18.41 -6.03 41.97
C GLU A 174 -17.58 -4.96 42.68
N GLN A 175 -16.80 -5.33 43.73
CA GLN A 175 -15.92 -4.41 44.41
C GLN A 175 -14.79 -3.89 43.51
N ILE A 176 -14.07 -4.75 42.79
CA ILE A 176 -12.98 -4.30 41.89
C ILE A 176 -13.53 -3.50 40.74
N TYR A 177 -14.67 -3.89 40.18
CA TYR A 177 -15.34 -3.15 39.10
C TYR A 177 -15.69 -1.73 39.54
N SER A 178 -16.32 -1.58 40.74
CA SER A 178 -16.65 -0.27 41.29
C SER A 178 -15.40 0.59 41.55
N ARG A 179 -14.31 0.01 42.08
CA ARG A 179 -13.04 0.74 42.31
C ARG A 179 -12.41 1.21 40.99
N VAL A 180 -12.34 0.36 39.97
CA VAL A 180 -11.71 0.67 38.68
C VAL A 180 -12.54 1.67 37.86
N THR A 181 -13.85 1.66 38.00
CA THR A 181 -14.75 2.63 37.35
C THR A 181 -14.93 3.93 38.11
N SER A 182 -14.32 4.08 39.30
CA SER A 182 -14.37 5.32 40.09
C SER A 182 -13.51 6.45 39.46
N GLU A 183 -13.83 7.70 39.80
CA GLU A 183 -13.06 8.89 39.41
C GLU A 183 -11.63 8.86 39.96
N ASP A 184 -11.38 8.19 41.10
CA ASP A 184 -10.08 8.07 41.75
C ASP A 184 -9.09 7.18 40.95
N ALA A 185 -9.62 6.22 40.19
CA ALA A 185 -8.78 5.36 39.33
C ALA A 185 -8.36 6.08 38.05
N TRP A 186 -9.34 6.53 37.32
CA TRP A 186 -9.21 7.31 36.08
C TRP A 186 -10.33 8.33 36.03
N SER A 187 -10.02 9.62 35.88
CA SER A 187 -11.06 10.59 35.50
C SER A 187 -11.53 10.35 34.07
N ASP A 188 -12.74 10.78 33.71
CA ASP A 188 -13.26 10.69 32.37
C ASP A 188 -12.30 11.33 31.35
N ARG A 189 -11.72 12.47 31.73
CA ARG A 189 -10.75 13.22 30.92
C ARG A 189 -9.46 12.42 30.69
N GLU A 190 -8.87 11.87 31.74
CA GLU A 190 -7.62 11.09 31.62
C GLU A 190 -7.84 9.82 30.82
N PHE A 191 -8.92 9.09 31.07
CA PHE A 191 -9.29 7.87 30.36
C PHE A 191 -9.47 8.15 28.85
N PHE A 192 -10.21 9.20 28.49
CA PHE A 192 -10.42 9.56 27.10
C PHE A 192 -9.11 9.92 26.39
N ILE A 193 -8.25 10.76 27.00
CA ILE A 193 -6.94 11.13 26.45
C ILE A 193 -6.06 9.87 26.27
N ALA A 194 -6.04 8.96 27.25
CA ALA A 194 -5.25 7.73 27.16
C ALA A 194 -5.73 6.82 26.01
N LYS A 195 -7.06 6.66 25.84
CA LYS A 195 -7.65 5.86 24.76
C LYS A 195 -7.42 6.49 23.39
N GLN A 196 -7.49 7.79 23.25
CA GLN A 196 -7.19 8.51 22.03
C GLN A 196 -5.71 8.36 21.63
N LYS A 197 -4.80 8.42 22.62
CA LYS A 197 -3.37 8.19 22.41
C LYS A 197 -3.08 6.74 22.01
N GLU A 198 -3.74 5.76 22.64
CA GLU A 198 -3.65 4.33 22.28
C GLU A 198 -4.09 4.12 20.83
N GLN A 199 -5.25 4.65 20.43
CA GLN A 199 -5.77 4.55 19.07
C GLN A 199 -4.85 5.20 18.05
N THR A 200 -4.36 6.41 18.31
CA THR A 200 -3.41 7.09 17.44
C THR A 200 -2.12 6.28 17.26
N GLY A 201 -1.60 5.70 18.34
CA GLY A 201 -0.43 4.83 18.30
C GLY A 201 -0.67 3.55 17.50
N ARG A 202 -1.85 2.96 17.59
CA ARG A 202 -2.27 1.78 16.82
C ARG A 202 -2.39 2.08 15.34
N HIS A 203 -3.07 3.19 14.98
CA HIS A 203 -3.25 3.60 13.58
C HIS A 203 -1.91 3.94 12.90
N ARG A 204 -0.93 4.52 13.63
CA ARG A 204 0.42 4.77 13.09
C ARG A 204 1.13 3.49 12.65
N LYS A 205 0.94 2.38 13.35
CA LYS A 205 1.52 1.08 12.98
C LYS A 205 0.93 0.50 11.68
N THR A 206 -0.21 1.00 11.24
CA THR A 206 -0.89 0.65 9.99
C THR A 206 -0.82 1.78 8.97
N ASN A 207 0.18 2.67 9.05
CA ASN A 207 0.38 3.84 8.19
C ASN A 207 -0.78 4.85 8.20
N ASN A 208 -1.58 4.90 9.26
CA ASN A 208 -2.77 5.75 9.41
C ASN A 208 -3.73 5.65 8.22
N THR A 209 -3.90 4.45 7.66
CA THR A 209 -4.75 4.25 6.49
C THR A 209 -5.63 3.01 6.64
N GLU A 210 -6.89 3.17 6.29
CA GLU A 210 -7.87 2.11 6.10
C GLU A 210 -7.63 1.32 4.79
N TYR A 211 -6.79 1.84 3.89
CA TYR A 211 -6.55 1.34 2.54
C TYR A 211 -5.35 0.39 2.42
N ASN A 212 -4.85 -0.15 3.54
CA ASN A 212 -3.78 -1.15 3.48
C ASN A 212 -4.25 -2.41 2.72
N LEU A 213 -3.45 -2.92 1.80
CA LEU A 213 -3.82 -4.10 0.99
C LEU A 213 -3.98 -5.38 1.82
N GLU A 214 -3.26 -5.51 2.91
CA GLU A 214 -3.40 -6.60 3.89
C GLU A 214 -3.85 -6.04 5.24
N PRO A 215 -5.11 -5.56 5.35
CA PRO A 215 -5.59 -4.89 6.54
C PRO A 215 -5.78 -5.85 7.70
N ASN A 216 -5.68 -5.33 8.92
CA ASN A 216 -5.99 -6.07 10.14
C ASN A 216 -7.44 -5.75 10.57
N LEU A 217 -8.32 -6.75 10.56
CA LEU A 217 -9.76 -6.63 10.88
C LEU A 217 -10.03 -6.01 12.26
N LYS A 218 -9.09 -6.20 13.20
CA LYS A 218 -9.20 -5.73 14.58
C LYS A 218 -8.58 -4.35 14.75
N ASN A 219 -7.36 -4.13 14.23
CA ASN A 219 -6.49 -3.02 14.62
C ASN A 219 -6.34 -1.89 13.58
N SER A 220 -6.68 -2.13 12.31
CA SER A 220 -6.65 -1.08 11.27
C SER A 220 -7.73 -0.03 11.52
N PRO A 221 -7.58 1.21 10.99
CA PRO A 221 -8.66 2.19 11.03
C PRO A 221 -9.97 1.62 10.48
N GLY A 222 -11.07 1.88 11.18
CA GLY A 222 -12.38 1.29 10.88
C GLY A 222 -12.53 -0.19 11.25
N GLY A 223 -11.56 -0.76 11.99
CA GLY A 223 -11.62 -2.13 12.50
C GLY A 223 -12.37 -2.24 13.83
N LEU A 224 -12.50 -3.49 14.31
CA LEU A 224 -13.27 -3.78 15.53
C LEU A 224 -12.81 -3.01 16.77
N ARG A 225 -11.51 -2.70 16.88
CA ARG A 225 -10.95 -1.98 18.03
C ARG A 225 -11.41 -0.52 18.07
N ASP A 226 -11.74 0.09 16.94
CA ASP A 226 -12.27 1.45 16.90
C ASP A 226 -13.71 1.48 17.45
N LEU A 227 -14.55 0.51 17.08
CA LEU A 227 -15.89 0.34 17.64
C LEU A 227 -15.85 0.08 19.16
N GLN A 228 -14.92 -0.77 19.60
CA GLN A 228 -14.71 -1.05 21.02
C GLN A 228 -14.26 0.21 21.77
N THR A 229 -13.41 1.05 21.17
CA THR A 229 -12.97 2.32 21.78
C THR A 229 -14.15 3.25 22.03
N ILE A 230 -15.08 3.38 21.09
CA ILE A 230 -16.33 4.14 21.25
C ILE A 230 -17.11 3.58 22.45
N GLY A 231 -17.30 2.25 22.49
CA GLY A 231 -18.02 1.58 23.56
C GLY A 231 -17.40 1.78 24.95
N TRP A 232 -16.06 1.77 25.05
CA TRP A 232 -15.38 1.98 26.32
C TRP A 232 -15.50 3.41 26.84
N VAL A 233 -15.35 4.40 25.95
CA VAL A 233 -15.52 5.81 26.30
C VAL A 233 -16.98 6.06 26.72
N ALA A 234 -17.94 5.51 25.98
CA ALA A 234 -19.35 5.62 26.29
C ALA A 234 -19.68 5.00 27.65
N LYS A 235 -19.19 3.79 27.93
CA LYS A 235 -19.41 3.10 29.20
C LYS A 235 -18.81 3.86 30.38
N ARG A 236 -17.64 4.47 30.17
CA ARG A 236 -16.95 5.23 31.22
C ARG A 236 -17.64 6.55 31.51
N HIS A 237 -17.99 7.35 30.49
CA HIS A 237 -18.50 8.72 30.64
C HIS A 237 -20.01 8.77 30.92
N PHE A 238 -20.81 7.97 30.15
CA PHE A 238 -22.27 7.96 30.28
C PHE A 238 -22.80 6.85 31.19
N GLY A 239 -21.92 5.92 31.64
CA GLY A 239 -22.37 4.71 32.34
C GLY A 239 -23.16 3.75 31.45
N ALA A 240 -23.06 3.93 30.12
CA ALA A 240 -23.78 3.15 29.13
C ALA A 240 -23.37 1.67 29.21
N THR A 241 -24.32 0.76 29.24
CA THR A 241 -24.03 -0.68 29.20
C THR A 241 -23.78 -1.13 27.76
N PHE A 242 -24.52 -0.54 26.81
CA PHE A 242 -24.46 -0.82 25.37
C PHE A 242 -24.38 0.49 24.60
N ILE A 243 -23.82 0.45 23.37
CA ILE A 243 -23.82 1.61 22.45
C ILE A 243 -25.26 2.11 22.20
N ARG A 244 -26.28 1.24 22.30
CA ARG A 244 -27.68 1.63 22.17
C ARG A 244 -28.12 2.65 23.22
N ASP A 245 -27.56 2.61 24.41
CA ASP A 245 -27.93 3.54 25.50
C ASP A 245 -27.58 4.99 25.13
N LEU A 246 -26.58 5.17 24.21
CA LEU A 246 -26.21 6.49 23.65
C LEU A 246 -27.30 7.09 22.76
N VAL A 247 -28.23 6.28 22.25
CA VAL A 247 -29.39 6.78 21.49
C VAL A 247 -30.38 7.48 22.42
N ASP A 248 -30.61 6.92 23.62
CA ASP A 248 -31.49 7.51 24.61
C ASP A 248 -30.96 8.87 25.11
N ASP A 249 -29.64 9.05 25.12
CA ASP A 249 -28.96 10.31 25.45
C ASP A 249 -28.82 11.27 24.26
N ASN A 250 -29.36 10.92 23.07
CA ASN A 250 -29.24 11.65 21.82
C ASN A 250 -27.78 11.86 21.34
N PHE A 251 -26.83 11.05 21.83
CA PHE A 251 -25.44 11.11 21.43
C PHE A 251 -25.19 10.37 20.09
N VAL A 252 -25.95 9.31 19.83
CA VAL A 252 -25.98 8.52 18.59
C VAL A 252 -27.41 8.46 18.08
N THR A 253 -27.64 8.55 16.78
CA THR A 253 -28.97 8.35 16.18
C THR A 253 -29.25 6.87 15.92
N GLU A 254 -30.53 6.46 15.80
CA GLU A 254 -30.92 5.09 15.45
C GLU A 254 -30.29 4.65 14.12
N ASN A 255 -30.20 5.54 13.14
CA ASN A 255 -29.57 5.25 11.83
C ASN A 255 -28.06 5.01 11.98
N GLU A 256 -27.37 5.81 12.79
CA GLU A 256 -25.95 5.64 13.10
C GLU A 256 -25.70 4.30 13.82
N LEU A 257 -26.55 3.96 14.80
CA LEU A 257 -26.48 2.69 15.50
C LEU A 257 -26.66 1.49 14.54
N ASP A 258 -27.62 1.57 13.61
CA ASP A 258 -27.84 0.51 12.60
C ASP A 258 -26.61 0.32 11.70
N ILE A 259 -25.98 1.40 11.27
CA ILE A 259 -24.76 1.34 10.45
C ILE A 259 -23.59 0.72 11.23
N LEU A 260 -23.38 1.14 12.49
CA LEU A 260 -22.33 0.58 13.34
C LEU A 260 -22.54 -0.92 13.57
N ASN A 261 -23.77 -1.34 13.89
CA ASN A 261 -24.12 -2.74 14.10
C ASN A 261 -23.92 -3.59 12.82
N LYS A 262 -24.35 -3.10 11.66
CA LYS A 262 -24.15 -3.81 10.38
C LYS A 262 -22.67 -3.95 10.05
N GLY A 263 -21.87 -2.91 10.30
CA GLY A 263 -20.44 -2.93 10.12
C GLY A 263 -19.75 -3.93 11.05
N GLU A 264 -20.09 -3.94 12.32
CA GLU A 264 -19.57 -4.88 13.31
C GLU A 264 -19.87 -6.34 12.92
N LEU A 265 -21.13 -6.64 12.59
CA LEU A 265 -21.54 -7.99 12.18
C LEU A 265 -20.82 -8.47 10.91
N TYR A 266 -20.56 -7.58 9.97
CA TYR A 266 -19.77 -7.90 8.80
C TYR A 266 -18.33 -8.23 9.18
N LEU A 267 -17.67 -7.39 9.98
CA LEU A 267 -16.31 -7.64 10.44
C LEU A 267 -16.21 -8.93 11.27
N TRP A 268 -17.19 -9.22 12.13
CA TRP A 268 -17.28 -10.48 12.86
C TRP A 268 -17.40 -11.70 11.91
N SER A 269 -18.23 -11.60 10.88
CA SER A 269 -18.40 -12.68 9.91
C SER A 269 -17.13 -12.96 9.14
N VAL A 270 -16.42 -11.90 8.69
CA VAL A 270 -15.14 -12.03 8.00
C VAL A 270 -14.07 -12.61 8.93
N ARG A 271 -14.00 -12.15 10.18
CA ARG A 271 -13.05 -12.63 11.19
C ARG A 271 -13.29 -14.09 11.54
N TYR A 272 -14.56 -14.48 11.70
CA TYR A 272 -14.95 -15.87 11.97
C TYR A 272 -14.49 -16.78 10.82
N ALA A 273 -14.84 -16.43 9.58
CA ALA A 273 -14.42 -17.16 8.40
C ALA A 273 -12.89 -17.27 8.29
N LEU A 274 -12.18 -16.18 8.58
CA LEU A 274 -10.72 -16.15 8.53
C LEU A 274 -10.10 -17.10 9.56
N HIS A 275 -10.56 -17.09 10.80
CA HIS A 275 -10.08 -18.01 11.85
C HIS A 275 -10.41 -19.48 11.53
N MET A 276 -11.63 -19.75 11.03
CA MET A 276 -12.08 -21.07 10.63
C MET A 276 -11.24 -21.63 9.48
N LEU A 277 -11.00 -20.85 8.43
CA LEU A 277 -10.28 -21.29 7.23
C LEU A 277 -8.77 -21.39 7.46
N SER A 278 -8.19 -20.46 8.24
CA SER A 278 -6.76 -20.50 8.57
C SER A 278 -6.39 -21.54 9.64
N GLY A 279 -7.36 -22.04 10.39
CA GLY A 279 -7.17 -22.97 11.50
C GLY A 279 -6.44 -22.38 12.72
N ARG A 280 -6.20 -21.07 12.73
CA ARG A 280 -5.47 -20.34 13.78
C ARG A 280 -6.07 -18.95 14.02
N LYS A 281 -5.66 -18.30 15.11
CA LYS A 281 -5.93 -16.87 15.34
C LYS A 281 -5.20 -16.05 14.28
N GLU A 282 -5.95 -15.47 13.36
CA GLU A 282 -5.43 -14.60 12.31
C GLU A 282 -6.40 -13.43 12.12
N ASP A 283 -5.92 -12.23 12.35
CA ASP A 283 -6.73 -11.00 12.21
C ASP A 283 -6.33 -10.21 10.96
N ARG A 284 -5.31 -10.64 10.22
CA ARG A 284 -4.80 -9.96 9.04
C ARG A 284 -5.33 -10.62 7.78
N LEU A 285 -5.97 -9.83 6.94
CA LEU A 285 -6.42 -10.27 5.61
C LEU A 285 -5.22 -10.34 4.67
N LEU A 286 -4.39 -11.38 4.83
CA LEU A 286 -3.29 -11.65 3.91
C LEU A 286 -3.87 -12.01 2.53
N PHE A 287 -3.12 -11.75 1.47
CA PHE A 287 -3.57 -11.99 0.10
C PHE A 287 -4.11 -13.42 -0.15
N ASP A 288 -3.46 -14.44 0.42
CA ASP A 288 -3.95 -15.82 0.36
C ASP A 288 -5.35 -15.98 0.91
N HIS A 289 -5.55 -15.38 2.08
CA HIS A 289 -6.82 -15.45 2.78
C HIS A 289 -7.91 -14.66 2.05
N GLN A 290 -7.56 -13.53 1.41
CA GLN A 290 -8.52 -12.71 0.67
C GLN A 290 -9.18 -13.51 -0.46
N ARG A 291 -8.40 -14.28 -1.23
CA ARG A 291 -8.92 -15.12 -2.32
C ARG A 291 -9.85 -16.22 -1.78
N THR A 292 -9.38 -16.95 -0.77
CA THR A 292 -10.17 -18.03 -0.14
C THR A 292 -11.46 -17.51 0.49
N LEU A 293 -11.42 -16.33 1.12
CA LEU A 293 -12.59 -15.68 1.70
C LEU A 293 -13.57 -15.20 0.63
N ALA A 294 -13.09 -14.65 -0.48
CA ALA A 294 -13.95 -14.24 -1.59
C ALA A 294 -14.74 -15.42 -2.15
N GLU A 295 -14.08 -16.56 -2.38
CA GLU A 295 -14.73 -17.79 -2.81
C GLU A 295 -15.75 -18.30 -1.76
N PHE A 296 -15.35 -18.32 -0.49
CA PHE A 296 -16.21 -18.74 0.62
C PHE A 296 -17.49 -17.90 0.72
N PHE A 297 -17.40 -16.57 0.53
CA PHE A 297 -18.56 -15.68 0.52
C PHE A 297 -19.30 -15.65 -0.81
N GLY A 298 -18.94 -16.51 -1.78
CA GLY A 298 -19.68 -16.71 -3.03
C GLY A 298 -19.42 -15.68 -4.12
N TYR A 299 -18.36 -14.86 -4.00
CA TYR A 299 -17.95 -13.96 -5.08
C TYR A 299 -17.38 -14.74 -6.26
N LYS A 300 -17.55 -14.23 -7.47
CA LYS A 300 -17.09 -14.86 -8.71
C LYS A 300 -16.44 -13.81 -9.62
N ASP A 301 -15.44 -14.27 -10.36
CA ASP A 301 -14.81 -13.43 -11.38
C ASP A 301 -15.82 -12.99 -12.44
N THR A 302 -15.70 -11.72 -12.83
CA THR A 302 -16.49 -11.10 -13.91
C THR A 302 -15.55 -10.51 -14.96
N GLN A 303 -16.08 -10.07 -16.11
CA GLN A 303 -15.26 -9.47 -17.17
C GLN A 303 -14.47 -8.21 -16.73
N GLY A 304 -14.87 -7.55 -15.66
CA GLY A 304 -14.24 -6.29 -15.22
C GLY A 304 -13.64 -6.29 -13.81
N SER A 305 -13.84 -7.38 -13.04
CA SER A 305 -13.37 -7.43 -11.64
C SER A 305 -13.24 -8.88 -11.15
N LEU A 306 -12.15 -9.16 -10.44
CA LEU A 306 -11.93 -10.44 -9.80
C LEU A 306 -12.83 -10.60 -8.56
N ALA A 307 -13.13 -11.85 -8.19
CA ALA A 307 -13.89 -12.17 -6.97
C ALA A 307 -13.27 -11.52 -5.73
N VAL A 308 -11.95 -11.60 -5.61
CA VAL A 308 -11.19 -11.00 -4.50
C VAL A 308 -11.32 -9.48 -4.47
N GLU A 309 -11.31 -8.81 -5.61
CA GLU A 309 -11.48 -7.35 -5.69
C GLU A 309 -12.87 -6.90 -5.24
N GLN A 310 -13.91 -7.67 -5.63
CA GLN A 310 -15.29 -7.41 -5.20
C GLN A 310 -15.44 -7.58 -3.67
N PHE A 311 -14.89 -8.64 -3.10
CA PHE A 311 -14.89 -8.89 -1.67
C PHE A 311 -14.17 -7.78 -0.91
N MET A 312 -12.95 -7.43 -1.32
CA MET A 312 -12.15 -6.41 -0.67
C MET A 312 -12.75 -5.00 -0.85
N SER A 313 -13.37 -4.70 -1.99
CA SER A 313 -14.08 -3.44 -2.18
C SER A 313 -15.22 -3.27 -1.17
N LYS A 314 -15.98 -4.33 -0.87
CA LYS A 314 -17.00 -4.30 0.18
C LYS A 314 -16.39 -4.09 1.57
N TYR A 315 -15.28 -4.78 1.85
CA TYR A 315 -14.54 -4.60 3.11
C TYR A 315 -14.10 -3.14 3.29
N TYR A 316 -13.43 -2.55 2.29
CA TYR A 316 -12.94 -1.18 2.39
C TYR A 316 -14.06 -0.17 2.56
N ARG A 317 -15.17 -0.30 1.84
CA ARG A 317 -16.33 0.60 2.01
C ARG A 317 -16.88 0.56 3.43
N ILE A 318 -16.93 -0.61 4.04
CA ILE A 318 -17.38 -0.76 5.43
C ILE A 318 -16.34 -0.16 6.39
N ALA A 319 -15.05 -0.47 6.21
CA ALA A 319 -13.98 0.06 7.06
C ALA A 319 -13.91 1.60 6.99
N ILE A 320 -14.03 2.19 5.80
CA ILE A 320 -14.12 3.65 5.60
C ILE A 320 -15.30 4.21 6.38
N THR A 321 -16.49 3.62 6.22
CA THR A 321 -17.69 4.09 6.92
C THR A 321 -17.52 4.02 8.44
N LEU A 322 -16.97 2.92 8.97
CA LEU A 322 -16.74 2.78 10.41
C LEU A 322 -15.67 3.74 10.93
N SER A 323 -14.60 3.97 10.13
CA SER A 323 -13.57 4.97 10.47
C SER A 323 -14.14 6.39 10.54
N GLU A 324 -15.03 6.75 9.61
CA GLU A 324 -15.73 8.04 9.63
C GLU A 324 -16.58 8.23 10.89
N PHE A 325 -17.35 7.19 11.25
CA PHE A 325 -18.18 7.24 12.45
C PHE A 325 -17.33 7.30 13.71
N ASN A 326 -16.24 6.53 13.76
CA ASN A 326 -15.31 6.57 14.89
C ASN A 326 -14.77 7.98 15.11
N ASP A 327 -14.30 8.63 14.05
CA ASP A 327 -13.74 9.99 14.17
C ASP A 327 -14.79 11.02 14.56
N MET A 328 -15.99 10.92 14.00
CA MET A 328 -17.10 11.82 14.35
C MET A 328 -17.49 11.64 15.83
N LEU A 329 -17.62 10.41 16.29
CA LEU A 329 -18.02 10.13 17.69
C LEU A 329 -16.90 10.49 18.66
N LEU A 330 -15.63 10.22 18.33
CA LEU A 330 -14.51 10.65 19.17
C LEU A 330 -14.40 12.18 19.25
N GLN A 331 -14.69 12.90 18.16
CA GLN A 331 -14.78 14.36 18.24
C GLN A 331 -15.96 14.82 19.10
N HIS A 332 -17.10 14.11 19.05
CA HIS A 332 -18.23 14.41 19.92
C HIS A 332 -17.89 14.18 21.41
N PHE A 333 -17.16 13.11 21.71
CA PHE A 333 -16.62 12.88 23.05
C PHE A 333 -15.59 13.94 23.46
N ASP A 334 -14.70 14.38 22.54
CA ASP A 334 -13.75 15.47 22.81
C ASP A 334 -14.49 16.75 23.24
N GLU A 335 -15.54 17.11 22.50
CA GLU A 335 -16.38 18.27 22.81
C GLU A 335 -17.10 18.10 24.16
N ALA A 336 -17.62 16.92 24.48
CA ALA A 336 -18.39 16.65 25.69
C ALA A 336 -17.50 16.48 26.95
N ILE A 337 -16.30 15.90 26.80
CA ILE A 337 -15.44 15.54 27.94
C ILE A 337 -14.31 16.57 28.15
N LEU A 338 -13.60 16.94 27.09
CA LEU A 338 -12.42 17.80 27.25
C LEU A 338 -12.75 19.27 27.21
N ARG A 339 -13.82 19.66 26.50
CA ARG A 339 -14.18 21.05 26.22
C ARG A 339 -15.50 21.49 26.86
N ALA A 340 -16.10 20.67 27.70
CA ALA A 340 -17.38 21.01 28.36
C ALA A 340 -17.32 22.31 29.15
N ASP A 341 -16.18 22.59 29.79
CA ASP A 341 -15.95 23.77 30.63
C ASP A 341 -15.25 24.93 29.92
N GLU A 342 -14.94 24.80 28.60
CA GLU A 342 -14.30 25.88 27.84
C GLU A 342 -15.28 27.04 27.62
N GLU A 343 -14.76 28.28 27.70
CA GLU A 343 -15.53 29.45 27.31
C GLU A 343 -15.95 29.35 25.84
N GLN A 344 -17.24 29.52 25.58
CA GLN A 344 -17.80 29.41 24.23
C GLN A 344 -17.45 30.64 23.41
N VAL A 345 -16.41 30.52 22.56
CA VAL A 345 -15.99 31.61 21.65
C VAL A 345 -16.60 31.36 20.28
N ILE A 346 -17.62 32.14 19.93
CA ILE A 346 -18.30 32.08 18.64
C ILE A 346 -17.99 33.30 17.81
N THR A 347 -17.40 33.12 16.63
CA THR A 347 -17.10 34.15 15.66
C THR A 347 -17.91 33.89 14.39
N PRO A 348 -18.86 34.75 14.01
CA PRO A 348 -19.59 34.61 12.75
C PRO A 348 -18.64 34.71 11.56
N LEU A 349 -18.76 33.78 10.61
CA LEU A 349 -18.00 33.77 9.35
C LEU A 349 -18.86 34.35 8.22
N ASN A 350 -20.11 33.91 8.12
CA ASN A 350 -21.13 34.47 7.24
C ASN A 350 -22.53 34.13 7.79
N SER A 351 -23.60 34.32 6.99
CA SER A 351 -24.98 34.07 7.46
C SER A 351 -25.31 32.58 7.68
N ARG A 352 -24.47 31.67 7.22
CA ARG A 352 -24.66 30.19 7.27
C ARG A 352 -23.68 29.49 8.18
N PHE A 353 -22.50 30.04 8.37
CA PHE A 353 -21.41 29.43 9.12
C PHE A 353 -20.79 30.37 10.15
N GLN A 354 -20.30 29.78 11.21
CA GLN A 354 -19.56 30.41 12.30
C GLN A 354 -18.36 29.56 12.70
N ILE A 355 -17.40 30.16 13.37
CA ILE A 355 -16.29 29.44 14.00
C ILE A 355 -16.62 29.34 15.48
N HIS A 356 -16.71 28.13 15.99
CA HIS A 356 -16.97 27.83 17.37
C HIS A 356 -15.75 27.12 17.98
N ASN A 357 -15.05 27.80 18.90
CA ASN A 357 -13.80 27.31 19.51
C ASN A 357 -12.78 26.77 18.50
N GLY A 358 -12.63 27.48 17.36
CA GLY A 358 -11.70 27.13 16.31
C GLY A 358 -12.20 26.08 15.30
N TYR A 359 -13.43 25.60 15.38
CA TYR A 359 -14.06 24.66 14.46
C TYR A 359 -15.18 25.30 13.65
N LEU A 360 -15.35 24.86 12.41
CA LEU A 360 -16.47 25.30 11.56
C LEU A 360 -17.78 24.70 12.08
N GLU A 361 -18.76 25.54 12.27
CA GLU A 361 -20.11 25.17 12.68
C GLU A 361 -21.16 25.86 11.82
N VAL A 362 -22.29 25.19 11.56
CA VAL A 362 -23.44 25.86 10.93
C VAL A 362 -24.06 26.86 11.90
N ALA A 363 -24.48 28.02 11.40
CA ALA A 363 -25.12 29.06 12.23
C ALA A 363 -26.51 28.64 12.78
N TYR A 364 -27.18 27.70 12.09
CA TYR A 364 -28.44 27.08 12.53
C TYR A 364 -28.63 25.70 11.89
N PRO A 365 -29.35 24.76 12.53
CA PRO A 365 -29.41 23.37 12.11
C PRO A 365 -29.97 23.10 10.70
N SER A 366 -30.91 23.93 10.23
CA SER A 366 -31.55 23.76 8.92
C SER A 366 -30.81 24.46 7.75
N VAL A 367 -29.50 24.82 7.92
CA VAL A 367 -28.71 25.49 6.89
C VAL A 367 -28.72 24.71 5.56
N PHE A 368 -28.46 23.42 5.62
CA PHE A 368 -28.36 22.60 4.41
C PHE A 368 -29.71 22.30 3.76
N GLU A 369 -30.79 22.37 4.53
CA GLU A 369 -32.15 22.26 4.02
C GLU A 369 -32.56 23.47 3.18
N HIS A 370 -32.27 24.67 3.70
CA HIS A 370 -32.60 25.94 3.04
C HIS A 370 -31.60 26.33 1.96
N HIS A 371 -30.34 25.94 2.14
CA HIS A 371 -29.22 26.28 1.28
C HIS A 371 -28.37 25.03 0.94
N PRO A 372 -28.83 24.12 0.06
CA PRO A 372 -28.08 22.91 -0.26
C PRO A 372 -26.62 23.17 -0.70
N PHE A 373 -26.38 24.28 -1.45
CA PHE A 373 -25.02 24.65 -1.87
C PHE A 373 -24.04 24.90 -0.71
N ALA A 374 -24.53 25.13 0.50
CA ALA A 374 -23.73 25.26 1.69
C ALA A 374 -22.94 23.96 2.02
N LEU A 375 -23.40 22.80 1.52
CA LEU A 375 -22.63 21.54 1.58
C LEU A 375 -21.28 21.66 0.86
N MET A 376 -21.21 22.39 -0.24
CA MET A 376 -19.96 22.65 -0.96
C MET A 376 -19.19 23.83 -0.35
N GLU A 377 -19.91 24.89 0.06
CA GLU A 377 -19.34 26.09 0.65
C GLU A 377 -18.50 25.80 1.90
N ALA A 378 -18.92 24.83 2.73
CA ALA A 378 -18.18 24.44 3.94
C ALA A 378 -16.72 24.09 3.65
N PHE A 379 -16.44 23.34 2.59
CA PHE A 379 -15.09 22.94 2.23
C PHE A 379 -14.26 24.08 1.63
N VAL A 380 -14.90 25.00 0.90
CA VAL A 380 -14.26 26.22 0.41
C VAL A 380 -13.84 27.12 1.59
N LEU A 381 -14.71 27.28 2.56
CA LEU A 381 -14.41 28.07 3.76
C LEU A 381 -13.25 27.49 4.56
N LEU A 382 -13.20 26.16 4.70
CA LEU A 382 -12.09 25.47 5.36
C LEU A 382 -10.76 25.65 4.60
N ALA A 383 -10.77 25.54 3.28
CA ALA A 383 -9.58 25.73 2.46
C ALA A 383 -9.06 27.17 2.49
N GLN A 384 -9.95 28.14 2.59
CA GLN A 384 -9.61 29.57 2.64
C GLN A 384 -9.24 30.07 4.03
N ASN A 385 -9.53 29.31 5.09
CA ASN A 385 -9.29 29.68 6.48
C ASN A 385 -8.43 28.63 7.20
N PRO A 386 -7.11 28.56 6.98
CA PRO A 386 -6.22 27.54 7.52
C PRO A 386 -6.16 27.48 9.05
N HIS A 387 -6.63 28.54 9.73
CA HIS A 387 -6.71 28.59 11.19
C HIS A 387 -7.88 27.77 11.76
N ILE A 388 -8.86 27.38 10.92
CA ILE A 388 -9.95 26.50 11.33
C ILE A 388 -9.42 25.07 11.43
N GLN A 389 -9.49 24.49 12.63
CA GLN A 389 -8.92 23.18 12.94
C GLN A 389 -9.69 22.01 12.29
N GLY A 390 -10.97 22.16 12.04
CA GLY A 390 -11.85 21.15 11.47
C GLY A 390 -13.32 21.57 11.47
N VAL A 391 -14.20 20.57 11.41
CA VAL A 391 -15.66 20.77 11.44
C VAL A 391 -16.21 20.18 12.74
N ARG A 392 -17.11 20.86 13.43
CA ARG A 392 -17.75 20.34 14.64
C ARG A 392 -18.55 19.06 14.36
N ALA A 393 -18.58 18.15 15.34
CA ALA A 393 -19.26 16.87 15.22
C ALA A 393 -20.76 17.02 14.83
N THR A 394 -21.44 17.97 15.40
CA THR A 394 -22.84 18.32 15.06
C THR A 394 -22.99 18.74 13.61
N THR A 395 -22.07 19.53 13.08
CA THR A 395 -22.08 19.96 11.68
C THR A 395 -21.71 18.82 10.74
N ILE A 396 -20.77 17.91 11.11
CA ILE A 396 -20.45 16.68 10.34
C ILE A 396 -21.72 15.84 10.21
N ARG A 397 -22.46 15.63 11.31
CA ARG A 397 -23.73 14.90 11.29
C ARG A 397 -24.73 15.53 10.33
N LEU A 398 -24.93 16.83 10.40
CA LEU A 398 -25.84 17.55 9.49
C LEU A 398 -25.40 17.45 8.01
N ILE A 399 -24.10 17.48 7.70
CA ILE A 399 -23.57 17.24 6.36
C ILE A 399 -23.97 15.85 5.89
N ARG A 400 -23.77 14.82 6.72
CA ARG A 400 -24.10 13.41 6.39
C ARG A 400 -25.59 13.20 6.19
N ASP A 401 -26.41 13.75 7.05
CA ASP A 401 -27.88 13.63 6.97
C ASP A 401 -28.44 14.29 5.70
N ASN A 402 -27.81 15.40 5.26
CA ASN A 402 -28.21 16.14 4.08
C ASN A 402 -27.46 15.75 2.78
N ARG A 403 -26.53 14.77 2.81
CA ARG A 403 -25.77 14.38 1.61
C ARG A 403 -26.65 13.84 0.48
N HIS A 404 -27.84 13.34 0.78
CA HIS A 404 -28.82 12.89 -0.21
C HIS A 404 -29.29 14.02 -1.14
N ARG A 405 -29.06 15.31 -0.76
CA ARG A 405 -29.36 16.48 -1.57
C ARG A 405 -28.31 16.73 -2.66
N VAL A 406 -27.19 16.00 -2.64
CA VAL A 406 -26.16 16.05 -3.69
C VAL A 406 -26.63 15.16 -4.85
N ASP A 407 -27.70 15.55 -5.47
CA ASP A 407 -28.33 14.91 -6.63
C ASP A 407 -27.86 15.53 -7.95
N GLU A 408 -28.54 15.23 -9.06
CA GLU A 408 -28.22 15.75 -10.37
C GLU A 408 -28.46 17.27 -10.48
N GLU A 409 -29.54 17.79 -9.87
CA GLU A 409 -29.80 19.24 -9.85
C GLU A 409 -28.69 19.99 -9.09
N PHE A 410 -28.27 19.45 -7.96
CA PHE A 410 -27.14 20.00 -7.19
C PHE A 410 -25.85 20.03 -8.02
N ARG A 411 -25.51 18.94 -8.74
CA ARG A 411 -24.29 18.86 -9.54
C ARG A 411 -24.27 19.87 -10.68
N ASN A 412 -25.43 20.16 -11.27
CA ASN A 412 -25.57 21.08 -12.40
C ASN A 412 -25.78 22.55 -11.99
N ASP A 413 -25.95 22.82 -10.70
CA ASP A 413 -26.10 24.20 -10.19
C ASP A 413 -24.78 24.95 -10.32
N ILE A 414 -24.82 26.09 -11.01
CA ILE A 414 -23.67 26.97 -11.24
C ILE A 414 -22.97 27.42 -9.94
N ARG A 415 -23.72 27.49 -8.83
CA ARG A 415 -23.14 27.83 -7.52
C ARG A 415 -22.20 26.73 -7.06
N ASN A 416 -22.61 25.46 -7.18
CA ASN A 416 -21.85 24.30 -6.73
C ASN A 416 -20.64 24.04 -7.62
N THR A 417 -20.80 24.16 -8.96
CA THR A 417 -19.68 24.02 -9.90
C THR A 417 -18.64 25.14 -9.69
N SER A 418 -19.09 26.38 -9.43
CA SER A 418 -18.21 27.49 -9.13
C SER A 418 -17.47 27.31 -7.79
N LEU A 419 -18.16 26.85 -6.74
CA LEU A 419 -17.55 26.56 -5.43
C LEU A 419 -16.54 25.43 -5.50
N PHE A 420 -16.82 24.38 -6.25
CA PHE A 420 -15.87 23.30 -6.47
C PHE A 420 -14.60 23.80 -7.20
N MET A 421 -14.77 24.59 -8.24
CA MET A 421 -13.64 25.21 -8.94
C MET A 421 -12.87 26.18 -8.06
N GLU A 422 -13.54 26.93 -7.17
CA GLU A 422 -12.91 27.78 -6.17
C GLU A 422 -12.08 26.98 -5.18
N LEU A 423 -12.60 25.81 -4.71
CA LEU A 423 -11.84 24.89 -3.89
C LEU A 423 -10.57 24.42 -4.61
N MET A 424 -10.68 23.99 -5.87
CA MET A 424 -9.54 23.50 -6.66
C MET A 424 -8.47 24.58 -6.93
N ARG A 425 -8.87 25.86 -6.94
CA ARG A 425 -7.98 27.03 -7.06
C ARG A 425 -7.39 27.51 -5.75
N SER A 426 -7.89 27.02 -4.63
CA SER A 426 -7.43 27.48 -3.32
C SER A 426 -5.91 27.33 -3.17
N PRO A 427 -5.22 28.34 -2.66
CA PRO A 427 -3.77 28.31 -2.50
C PRO A 427 -3.31 27.25 -1.51
N GLU A 428 -4.16 26.93 -0.53
CA GLU A 428 -3.93 25.92 0.50
C GLU A 428 -5.17 25.03 0.69
N GLY A 429 -5.03 23.94 1.40
CA GLY A 429 -6.14 23.08 1.84
C GLY A 429 -6.74 22.12 0.80
N VAL A 430 -6.47 22.25 -0.52
CA VAL A 430 -7.14 21.47 -1.57
C VAL A 430 -7.12 19.96 -1.27
N SER A 431 -5.95 19.37 -1.04
CA SER A 431 -5.82 17.93 -0.79
C SER A 431 -6.50 17.49 0.52
N THR A 432 -6.49 18.35 1.53
CA THR A 432 -7.16 18.11 2.82
C THR A 432 -8.66 18.11 2.65
N GLU A 433 -9.20 19.11 1.95
CA GLU A 433 -10.64 19.28 1.83
C GLU A 433 -11.26 18.30 0.82
N VAL A 434 -10.58 17.96 -0.27
CA VAL A 434 -11.04 16.90 -1.18
C VAL A 434 -11.07 15.53 -0.45
N ARG A 435 -10.07 15.25 0.40
CA ARG A 435 -10.09 14.06 1.26
C ARG A 435 -11.23 14.11 2.28
N ARG A 436 -11.49 15.28 2.88
CA ARG A 436 -12.61 15.48 3.81
C ARG A 436 -13.96 15.32 3.12
N MET A 437 -14.11 15.83 1.88
CA MET A 437 -15.30 15.60 1.04
C MET A 437 -15.52 14.10 0.78
N THR A 438 -14.46 13.36 0.49
CA THR A 438 -14.52 11.89 0.34
C THR A 438 -14.99 11.26 1.64
N ARG A 439 -14.38 11.61 2.76
CA ARG A 439 -14.67 11.08 4.09
C ARG A 439 -16.11 11.35 4.53
N TYR A 440 -16.68 12.52 4.22
CA TYR A 440 -18.08 12.84 4.56
C TYR A 440 -19.09 12.33 3.51
N GLY A 441 -18.61 11.58 2.50
CA GLY A 441 -19.44 10.98 1.46
C GLY A 441 -19.99 11.97 0.45
N ILE A 442 -19.45 13.19 0.40
CA ILE A 442 -19.88 14.25 -0.53
C ILE A 442 -19.23 14.08 -1.90
N LEU A 443 -17.90 13.81 -1.96
CA LEU A 443 -17.18 13.75 -3.23
C LEU A 443 -17.73 12.66 -4.16
N GLY A 444 -18.00 11.47 -3.63
CA GLY A 444 -18.53 10.35 -4.43
C GLY A 444 -19.95 10.57 -4.95
N LEU A 445 -20.76 11.39 -4.28
CA LEU A 445 -22.08 11.83 -4.74
C LEU A 445 -21.99 12.97 -5.74
N TYR A 446 -21.08 13.92 -5.51
CA TYR A 446 -20.83 15.03 -6.42
C TYR A 446 -20.17 14.58 -7.72
N LEU A 447 -19.23 13.64 -7.66
CA LEU A 447 -18.58 12.99 -8.80
C LEU A 447 -18.94 11.49 -8.80
N PRO A 448 -20.04 11.07 -9.45
CA PRO A 448 -20.45 9.65 -9.46
C PRO A 448 -19.38 8.72 -10.05
N ALA A 449 -18.55 9.21 -10.98
CA ALA A 449 -17.40 8.49 -11.50
C ALA A 449 -16.38 8.16 -10.37
N PHE A 450 -16.08 9.11 -9.50
CA PHE A 450 -15.24 8.89 -8.33
C PHE A 450 -15.92 7.96 -7.30
N GLY A 451 -17.23 8.08 -7.12
CA GLY A 451 -18.01 7.19 -6.25
C GLY A 451 -17.88 5.71 -6.60
N ARG A 452 -17.70 5.39 -7.90
CA ARG A 452 -17.48 4.01 -8.36
C ARG A 452 -16.15 3.41 -7.90
N ILE A 453 -15.09 4.21 -7.86
CA ILE A 453 -13.74 3.75 -7.52
C ILE A 453 -13.46 3.76 -6.01
N ILE A 454 -14.37 4.29 -5.16
CA ILE A 454 -14.21 4.27 -3.70
C ILE A 454 -14.10 2.83 -3.19
N GLY A 455 -12.99 2.53 -2.53
CA GLY A 455 -12.66 1.22 -2.01
C GLY A 455 -12.33 0.18 -3.09
N GLN A 456 -12.18 0.59 -4.35
CA GLN A 456 -11.79 -0.32 -5.42
C GLN A 456 -10.30 -0.64 -5.30
N MET A 457 -10.00 -1.93 -5.18
CA MET A 457 -8.64 -2.45 -5.12
C MET A 457 -8.26 -3.03 -6.49
N GLN A 458 -6.99 -2.92 -6.86
CA GLN A 458 -6.36 -3.76 -7.87
C GLN A 458 -5.59 -4.86 -7.15
N HIS A 459 -5.90 -6.12 -7.48
CA HIS A 459 -5.23 -7.27 -6.85
C HIS A 459 -3.88 -7.53 -7.53
N ASP A 460 -2.95 -6.63 -7.28
CA ASP A 460 -1.54 -6.72 -7.70
C ASP A 460 -0.62 -6.21 -6.58
N LEU A 461 0.69 -6.43 -6.74
CA LEU A 461 1.71 -6.00 -5.77
C LEU A 461 2.19 -4.55 -5.97
N PHE A 462 1.74 -3.88 -7.03
CA PHE A 462 2.22 -2.53 -7.37
C PHE A 462 1.49 -1.43 -6.63
N HIS A 463 0.17 -1.57 -6.55
CA HIS A 463 -0.71 -0.58 -5.94
C HIS A 463 -0.87 -0.90 -4.47
N ILE A 464 -0.16 -0.18 -3.62
CA ILE A 464 -0.29 -0.33 -2.16
C ILE A 464 -1.55 0.34 -1.58
N TYR A 465 -2.34 0.99 -2.44
CA TYR A 465 -3.56 1.72 -2.09
C TYR A 465 -4.72 1.34 -3.01
N THR A 466 -5.95 1.56 -2.54
CA THR A 466 -7.14 1.55 -3.40
C THR A 466 -7.09 2.69 -4.42
N VAL A 467 -7.85 2.58 -5.51
CA VAL A 467 -7.82 3.56 -6.62
C VAL A 467 -8.18 4.97 -6.16
N ASP A 468 -9.20 5.11 -5.30
CA ASP A 468 -9.59 6.39 -4.71
C ASP A 468 -8.51 6.98 -3.79
N ALA A 469 -7.91 6.16 -2.92
CA ALA A 469 -6.83 6.61 -2.05
C ALA A 469 -5.59 7.04 -2.83
N HIS A 470 -5.20 6.26 -3.86
CA HIS A 470 -4.13 6.61 -4.79
C HIS A 470 -4.41 7.96 -5.47
N THR A 471 -5.61 8.12 -6.04
CA THR A 471 -6.04 9.37 -6.70
C THR A 471 -5.91 10.60 -5.77
N LEU A 472 -6.37 10.49 -4.52
CA LEU A 472 -6.22 11.54 -3.53
C LEU A 472 -4.75 11.80 -3.15
N LYS A 473 -3.93 10.76 -3.13
CA LYS A 473 -2.50 10.86 -2.87
C LYS A 473 -1.75 11.53 -4.03
N VAL A 474 -2.16 11.31 -5.28
CA VAL A 474 -1.60 12.03 -6.45
C VAL A 474 -1.84 13.54 -6.31
N ILE A 475 -3.07 13.96 -5.96
CA ILE A 475 -3.37 15.37 -5.68
C ILE A 475 -2.48 15.92 -4.55
N GLN A 476 -2.31 15.15 -3.48
CA GLN A 476 -1.43 15.52 -2.37
C GLN A 476 0.02 15.67 -2.82
N LYS A 477 0.55 14.75 -3.63
CA LYS A 477 1.92 14.84 -4.16
C LYS A 477 2.10 16.04 -5.09
N CYS A 478 1.13 16.33 -5.96
CA CYS A 478 1.14 17.56 -6.77
C CYS A 478 1.25 18.83 -5.89
N ARG A 479 0.56 18.86 -4.75
CA ARG A 479 0.65 19.95 -3.77
C ARG A 479 2.01 20.01 -3.09
N GLN A 480 2.52 18.87 -2.63
CA GLN A 480 3.82 18.76 -1.93
C GLN A 480 4.98 19.27 -2.81
N LEU A 481 4.95 18.99 -4.12
CA LEU A 481 5.96 19.49 -5.06
C LEU A 481 6.09 21.04 -5.09
N ARG A 482 5.08 21.79 -4.61
CA ARG A 482 5.16 23.26 -4.47
C ARG A 482 5.99 23.72 -3.27
N HIS A 483 6.17 22.88 -2.25
CA HIS A 483 6.86 23.24 -1.03
C HIS A 483 8.38 23.23 -1.21
N LYS A 484 9.08 24.12 -0.51
CA LYS A 484 10.54 24.29 -0.63
C LYS A 484 11.34 23.06 -0.25
N GLU A 485 10.79 22.21 0.63
CA GLU A 485 11.39 20.96 1.10
C GLU A 485 11.63 19.98 -0.05
N PHE A 486 10.76 19.99 -1.07
CA PHE A 486 10.85 19.09 -2.22
C PHE A 486 11.72 19.65 -3.37
N ARG A 487 12.29 20.88 -3.21
CA ARG A 487 13.07 21.52 -4.25
C ARG A 487 14.35 20.74 -4.63
N GLU A 488 15.01 20.14 -3.67
CA GLU A 488 16.25 19.40 -3.92
C GLU A 488 15.99 18.04 -4.54
N ALA A 489 14.98 17.32 -4.04
CA ALA A 489 14.61 16.00 -4.55
C ALA A 489 13.94 16.06 -5.94
N PHE A 490 13.16 17.13 -6.22
CA PHE A 490 12.39 17.28 -7.47
C PHE A 490 12.56 18.66 -8.10
N PRO A 491 13.79 19.08 -8.48
CA PRO A 491 14.07 20.48 -8.85
C PRO A 491 13.30 20.97 -10.08
N ILE A 492 13.09 20.11 -11.08
CA ILE A 492 12.34 20.45 -12.29
C ILE A 492 10.84 20.53 -11.98
N ALA A 493 10.26 19.49 -11.31
CA ALA A 493 8.85 19.48 -10.97
C ALA A 493 8.49 20.66 -10.05
N HIS A 494 9.32 20.94 -9.03
CA HIS A 494 9.13 22.09 -8.15
C HIS A 494 9.12 23.43 -8.92
N ARG A 495 10.03 23.62 -9.87
CA ARG A 495 10.05 24.84 -10.70
C ARG A 495 8.81 24.92 -11.57
N ILE A 496 8.43 23.83 -12.25
CA ILE A 496 7.30 23.80 -13.18
C ILE A 496 6.01 24.08 -12.43
N VAL A 497 5.72 23.33 -11.36
CA VAL A 497 4.43 23.43 -10.63
C VAL A 497 4.18 24.84 -10.07
N ASN A 498 5.26 25.59 -9.74
CA ASN A 498 5.16 26.97 -9.29
C ASN A 498 5.03 28.00 -10.44
N GLN A 499 5.18 27.56 -11.69
CA GLN A 499 5.06 28.39 -12.90
C GLN A 499 3.82 28.04 -13.75
N LEU A 500 3.08 26.97 -13.39
CA LEU A 500 1.87 26.61 -14.11
C LEU A 500 0.83 27.73 -14.02
N PRO A 501 0.21 28.14 -15.15
CA PRO A 501 -0.73 29.25 -15.17
C PRO A 501 -2.07 28.93 -14.48
N LYS A 502 -2.48 27.65 -14.50
CA LYS A 502 -3.76 27.16 -13.96
C LYS A 502 -3.53 25.83 -13.25
N ILE A 503 -3.12 25.92 -12.00
CA ILE A 503 -2.77 24.72 -11.20
C ILE A 503 -3.97 23.79 -11.00
N GLU A 504 -5.19 24.32 -10.99
CA GLU A 504 -6.42 23.54 -10.86
C GLU A 504 -6.57 22.49 -11.97
N LEU A 505 -6.06 22.75 -13.19
CA LEU A 505 -6.13 21.77 -14.28
C LEU A 505 -5.28 20.54 -14.00
N LEU A 506 -4.14 20.72 -13.33
CA LEU A 506 -3.32 19.59 -12.86
C LEU A 506 -4.06 18.75 -11.81
N TYR A 507 -4.73 19.39 -10.85
CA TYR A 507 -5.47 18.67 -9.81
C TYR A 507 -6.69 17.93 -10.38
N ILE A 508 -7.38 18.53 -11.36
CA ILE A 508 -8.48 17.86 -12.07
C ILE A 508 -7.94 16.67 -12.86
N ALA A 509 -6.83 16.83 -13.60
CA ALA A 509 -6.20 15.72 -14.31
C ALA A 509 -5.80 14.59 -13.33
N ALA A 510 -5.22 14.94 -12.18
CA ALA A 510 -4.89 13.99 -11.12
C ALA A 510 -6.14 13.31 -10.54
N LEU A 511 -7.28 14.00 -10.42
CA LEU A 511 -8.52 13.43 -9.93
C LEU A 511 -9.14 12.41 -10.91
N PHE A 512 -8.89 12.59 -12.21
CA PHE A 512 -9.52 11.80 -13.25
C PHE A 512 -8.60 10.77 -13.94
N HIS A 513 -7.28 10.76 -13.69
CA HIS A 513 -6.33 9.93 -14.44
C HIS A 513 -6.67 8.43 -14.40
N ASP A 514 -7.14 7.94 -13.24
CA ASP A 514 -7.45 6.53 -12.99
C ASP A 514 -8.97 6.26 -12.83
N ILE A 515 -9.82 7.24 -13.09
CA ILE A 515 -11.26 7.16 -12.80
C ILE A 515 -12.01 6.13 -13.67
N GLY A 516 -11.39 5.72 -14.77
CA GLY A 516 -11.91 4.69 -15.67
C GLY A 516 -11.63 3.25 -15.25
N LYS A 517 -10.83 3.02 -14.21
CA LYS A 517 -10.47 1.67 -13.74
C LYS A 517 -11.69 0.85 -13.32
N GLY A 518 -11.64 -0.47 -13.56
CA GLY A 518 -12.71 -1.40 -13.19
C GLY A 518 -13.95 -1.37 -14.11
N ARG A 519 -13.92 -0.61 -15.20
CA ARG A 519 -15.06 -0.49 -16.14
C ARG A 519 -14.97 -1.42 -17.36
N GLY A 520 -13.85 -2.12 -17.51
CA GLY A 520 -13.51 -2.85 -18.74
C GLY A 520 -13.10 -1.89 -19.87
N GLY A 521 -12.09 -2.27 -20.66
CA GLY A 521 -11.47 -1.41 -21.68
C GLY A 521 -10.33 -0.55 -21.15
N ASP A 522 -9.82 0.38 -21.96
CA ASP A 522 -8.74 1.27 -21.59
C ASP A 522 -9.24 2.35 -20.61
N HIS A 523 -8.72 2.33 -19.40
CA HIS A 523 -9.11 3.27 -18.34
C HIS A 523 -8.75 4.71 -18.65
N SER A 524 -7.66 4.94 -19.40
CA SER A 524 -7.20 6.27 -19.79
C SER A 524 -8.15 6.91 -20.78
N GLU A 525 -8.63 6.14 -21.78
CA GLU A 525 -9.62 6.60 -22.75
C GLU A 525 -10.96 6.90 -22.06
N LEU A 526 -11.44 5.97 -21.23
CA LEU A 526 -12.69 6.14 -20.48
C LEU A 526 -12.61 7.34 -19.51
N GLY A 527 -11.48 7.49 -18.81
CA GLY A 527 -11.23 8.61 -17.93
C GLY A 527 -11.16 9.95 -18.64
N ALA A 528 -10.59 10.00 -19.84
CA ALA A 528 -10.53 11.22 -20.66
C ALA A 528 -11.92 11.72 -21.07
N VAL A 529 -12.82 10.80 -21.39
CA VAL A 529 -14.23 11.14 -21.71
C VAL A 529 -14.93 11.74 -20.48
N ASP A 530 -14.80 11.09 -19.32
CA ASP A 530 -15.39 11.56 -18.07
C ASP A 530 -14.79 12.94 -17.65
N ALA A 531 -13.48 13.12 -17.80
CA ALA A 531 -12.80 14.38 -17.50
C ALA A 531 -13.23 15.52 -18.42
N HIS A 532 -13.43 15.23 -19.71
CA HIS A 532 -13.93 16.23 -20.68
C HIS A 532 -15.34 16.69 -20.33
N ALA A 533 -16.26 15.74 -20.04
CA ALA A 533 -17.63 16.03 -19.63
C ALA A 533 -17.66 16.86 -18.34
N PHE A 534 -16.88 16.46 -17.33
CA PHE A 534 -16.74 17.23 -16.09
C PHE A 534 -16.29 18.68 -16.33
N CYS A 535 -15.25 18.87 -17.15
CA CYS A 535 -14.76 20.21 -17.47
C CYS A 535 -15.80 21.06 -18.23
N GLU A 536 -16.67 20.44 -19.02
CA GLU A 536 -17.77 21.09 -19.71
C GLU A 536 -18.88 21.55 -18.74
N GLU A 537 -19.30 20.65 -17.85
CA GLU A 537 -20.28 20.92 -16.79
C GLU A 537 -19.77 22.03 -15.82
N HIS A 538 -18.48 22.13 -15.61
CA HIS A 538 -17.83 23.16 -14.77
C HIS A 538 -17.42 24.42 -15.55
N HIS A 539 -17.91 24.57 -16.77
CA HIS A 539 -17.75 25.76 -17.62
C HIS A 539 -16.30 26.16 -17.90
N LEU A 540 -15.36 25.19 -17.95
CA LEU A 540 -14.00 25.45 -18.35
C LEU A 540 -13.92 25.81 -19.83
N GLY A 541 -12.94 26.66 -20.20
CA GLY A 541 -12.69 27.03 -21.59
C GLY A 541 -12.31 25.83 -22.46
N LYS A 542 -12.59 25.90 -23.77
CA LYS A 542 -12.37 24.81 -24.72
C LYS A 542 -10.93 24.26 -24.65
N TRP A 543 -9.94 25.11 -24.55
CA TRP A 543 -8.54 24.71 -24.46
C TRP A 543 -8.25 23.95 -23.15
N ASP A 544 -8.76 24.44 -22.00
CA ASP A 544 -8.59 23.82 -20.70
C ASP A 544 -9.20 22.40 -20.66
N ARG A 545 -10.41 22.23 -21.25
CA ARG A 545 -11.07 20.91 -21.36
C ARG A 545 -10.23 19.91 -22.16
N HIS A 546 -9.67 20.36 -23.30
CA HIS A 546 -8.85 19.49 -24.14
C HIS A 546 -7.52 19.13 -23.45
N LEU A 547 -6.89 20.09 -22.73
CA LEU A 547 -5.66 19.81 -21.99
C LEU A 547 -5.90 18.78 -20.90
N VAL A 548 -6.95 18.93 -20.07
CA VAL A 548 -7.26 17.97 -19.00
C VAL A 548 -7.57 16.59 -19.58
N ALA A 549 -8.43 16.48 -20.58
CA ALA A 549 -8.77 15.22 -21.24
C ALA A 549 -7.51 14.57 -21.84
N TRP A 550 -6.65 15.35 -22.48
CA TRP A 550 -5.39 14.86 -23.06
C TRP A 550 -4.43 14.35 -21.97
N LEU A 551 -4.32 15.06 -20.84
CA LEU A 551 -3.49 14.63 -19.71
C LEU A 551 -3.97 13.30 -19.14
N VAL A 552 -5.27 13.12 -18.96
CA VAL A 552 -5.86 11.87 -18.48
C VAL A 552 -5.61 10.74 -19.48
N GLN A 553 -5.84 10.98 -20.77
CA GLN A 553 -5.62 9.97 -21.82
C GLN A 553 -4.14 9.55 -21.92
N ASN A 554 -3.22 10.47 -21.67
CA ASN A 554 -1.79 10.25 -21.89
C ASN A 554 -0.96 10.24 -20.60
N HIS A 555 -1.57 10.04 -19.42
CA HIS A 555 -0.84 10.12 -18.15
C HIS A 555 0.30 9.09 -18.04
N LEU A 556 0.20 7.94 -18.71
CA LEU A 556 1.23 6.91 -18.76
C LEU A 556 2.28 7.14 -19.87
N LEU A 557 2.04 8.07 -20.82
CA LEU A 557 2.88 8.25 -22.01
C LEU A 557 4.34 8.54 -21.67
N MET A 558 4.59 9.43 -20.70
CA MET A 558 5.96 9.80 -20.32
C MET A 558 6.69 8.67 -19.62
N SER A 559 6.05 7.99 -18.66
CA SER A 559 6.63 6.88 -17.93
C SER A 559 6.95 5.69 -18.86
N MET A 560 6.01 5.34 -19.72
CA MET A 560 6.21 4.29 -20.74
C MET A 560 7.32 4.63 -21.72
N THR A 561 7.39 5.87 -22.21
CA THR A 561 8.46 6.27 -23.15
C THR A 561 9.82 6.21 -22.47
N ALA A 562 9.94 6.76 -21.25
CA ALA A 562 11.22 6.79 -20.54
C ALA A 562 11.74 5.39 -20.16
N GLN A 563 10.84 4.48 -19.82
CA GLN A 563 11.20 3.14 -19.34
C GLN A 563 11.32 2.10 -20.46
N ARG A 564 10.55 2.21 -21.54
CA ARG A 564 10.45 1.17 -22.57
C ARG A 564 11.14 1.53 -23.89
N LYS A 565 11.43 2.82 -24.15
CA LYS A 565 12.04 3.26 -25.41
C LYS A 565 13.44 3.83 -25.21
N ASP A 566 14.26 3.79 -26.24
CA ASP A 566 15.57 4.43 -26.22
C ASP A 566 15.46 5.94 -26.32
N ILE A 567 15.48 6.63 -25.20
CA ILE A 567 15.43 8.10 -25.16
C ILE A 567 16.75 8.77 -25.59
N SER A 568 17.75 8.02 -26.00
CA SER A 568 18.96 8.55 -26.63
C SER A 568 18.76 8.67 -28.14
N ASP A 569 17.81 7.94 -28.72
CA ASP A 569 17.44 8.02 -30.12
C ASP A 569 16.66 9.32 -30.42
N PRO A 570 17.16 10.19 -31.33
CA PRO A 570 16.43 11.40 -31.72
C PRO A 570 15.02 11.15 -32.26
N ASP A 571 14.79 10.01 -32.93
CA ASP A 571 13.48 9.68 -33.49
C ASP A 571 12.45 9.38 -32.41
N VAL A 572 12.86 8.74 -31.31
CA VAL A 572 12.01 8.51 -30.11
C VAL A 572 11.63 9.85 -29.49
N ILE A 573 12.59 10.76 -29.32
CA ILE A 573 12.33 12.10 -28.80
C ILE A 573 11.40 12.88 -29.73
N HIS A 574 11.60 12.80 -31.04
CA HIS A 574 10.74 13.49 -32.02
C HIS A 574 9.30 12.95 -31.98
N THR A 575 9.13 11.64 -31.96
CA THR A 575 7.83 10.98 -31.87
C THR A 575 7.10 11.39 -30.57
N PHE A 576 7.79 11.34 -29.43
CA PHE A 576 7.23 11.78 -28.14
C PHE A 576 6.88 13.26 -28.14
N ALA A 577 7.74 14.14 -28.70
CA ALA A 577 7.49 15.57 -28.82
C ALA A 577 6.26 15.87 -29.70
N THR A 578 6.06 15.10 -30.77
CA THR A 578 4.90 15.22 -31.67
C THR A 578 3.61 14.85 -30.94
N GLN A 579 3.62 13.81 -30.10
CA GLN A 579 2.46 13.42 -29.28
C GLN A 579 2.15 14.45 -28.20
N VAL A 580 3.18 15.03 -27.59
CA VAL A 580 3.06 16.05 -26.53
C VAL A 580 2.61 17.41 -27.07
N ARG A 581 2.96 17.76 -28.32
CA ARG A 581 2.53 18.96 -29.07
C ARG A 581 3.23 20.25 -28.68
N ASP A 582 3.22 20.65 -27.42
CA ASP A 582 3.81 21.92 -26.94
C ASP A 582 4.42 21.82 -25.53
N VAL A 583 5.14 22.84 -25.14
CA VAL A 583 5.85 22.90 -23.85
C VAL A 583 4.89 22.90 -22.66
N LEU A 584 3.67 23.44 -22.79
CA LEU A 584 2.74 23.50 -21.68
C LEU A 584 2.14 22.11 -21.40
N HIS A 585 1.77 21.34 -22.42
CA HIS A 585 1.38 19.92 -22.27
C HIS A 585 2.52 19.13 -21.63
N LEU A 586 3.78 19.34 -22.06
CA LEU A 586 4.94 18.68 -21.48
C LEU A 586 5.12 19.02 -19.99
N ASP A 587 4.95 20.28 -19.63
CA ASP A 587 5.14 20.75 -18.25
C ASP A 587 4.08 20.13 -17.31
N TYR A 588 2.80 20.11 -17.71
CA TYR A 588 1.73 19.45 -16.93
C TYR A 588 1.93 17.95 -16.84
N LEU A 589 2.24 17.29 -17.96
CA LEU A 589 2.46 15.84 -18.02
C LEU A 589 3.63 15.41 -17.12
N TYR A 590 4.73 16.16 -17.16
CA TYR A 590 5.89 15.88 -16.30
C TYR A 590 5.53 15.88 -14.82
N VAL A 591 4.84 16.92 -14.35
CA VAL A 591 4.45 17.02 -12.93
C VAL A 591 3.46 15.92 -12.55
N LEU A 592 2.47 15.64 -13.41
CA LEU A 592 1.49 14.58 -13.18
C LEU A 592 2.18 13.21 -13.07
N THR A 593 3.08 12.88 -14.01
CA THR A 593 3.83 11.61 -14.00
C THR A 593 4.69 11.45 -12.75
N ILE A 594 5.41 12.51 -12.32
CA ILE A 594 6.20 12.47 -11.08
C ILE A 594 5.31 12.25 -9.85
N ALA A 595 4.18 12.94 -9.79
CA ALA A 595 3.25 12.80 -8.66
C ALA A 595 2.60 11.41 -8.62
N ASP A 596 2.23 10.85 -9.75
CA ASP A 596 1.61 9.55 -9.90
C ASP A 596 2.56 8.42 -9.45
N ILE A 597 3.79 8.37 -9.99
CA ILE A 597 4.80 7.37 -9.60
C ILE A 597 5.04 7.42 -8.08
N ASN A 598 5.22 8.62 -7.52
CA ASN A 598 5.47 8.79 -6.08
C ASN A 598 4.23 8.54 -5.19
N ALA A 599 3.04 8.58 -5.75
CA ALA A 599 1.80 8.25 -5.05
C ALA A 599 1.51 6.75 -5.07
N THR A 600 1.92 6.05 -6.11
CA THR A 600 1.73 4.59 -6.25
C THR A 600 2.54 3.84 -5.22
N ASN A 601 3.85 4.04 -5.20
CA ASN A 601 4.76 3.52 -4.19
C ASN A 601 6.05 4.35 -4.20
N GLU A 602 6.47 4.87 -3.03
CA GLU A 602 7.67 5.71 -2.93
C GLU A 602 8.96 4.95 -3.30
N SER A 603 8.99 3.63 -3.13
CA SER A 603 10.13 2.79 -3.52
C SER A 603 10.32 2.68 -5.03
N LEU A 604 9.29 3.00 -5.82
CA LEU A 604 9.38 3.03 -7.28
C LEU A 604 10.19 4.22 -7.80
N TRP A 605 10.39 5.27 -7.00
CA TRP A 605 11.17 6.43 -7.37
C TRP A 605 12.62 6.28 -6.91
N ASN A 606 13.53 6.14 -7.85
CA ASN A 606 14.96 6.08 -7.60
C ASN A 606 15.73 7.14 -8.41
N SER A 607 17.02 7.28 -8.15
CA SER A 607 17.88 8.28 -8.80
C SER A 607 18.02 8.06 -10.31
N TRP A 608 17.97 6.82 -10.78
CA TRP A 608 18.01 6.50 -12.21
C TRP A 608 16.72 6.92 -12.92
N ARG A 609 15.55 6.60 -12.38
CA ARG A 609 14.26 7.08 -12.92
C ARG A 609 14.18 8.60 -12.97
N ALA A 610 14.66 9.27 -11.92
CA ALA A 610 14.78 10.73 -11.91
C ALA A 610 15.63 11.23 -13.09
N THR A 611 16.74 10.58 -13.39
CA THR A 611 17.63 10.89 -14.50
C THR A 611 16.95 10.68 -15.86
N LEU A 612 16.28 9.55 -16.06
CA LEU A 612 15.53 9.25 -17.29
C LEU A 612 14.42 10.27 -17.54
N MET A 613 13.58 10.54 -16.54
CA MET A 613 12.49 11.51 -16.67
C MET A 613 13.01 12.92 -16.97
N ARG A 614 14.09 13.33 -16.32
CA ARG A 614 14.76 14.62 -16.58
C ARG A 614 15.32 14.68 -17.99
N LYS A 615 15.99 13.63 -18.47
CA LYS A 615 16.55 13.56 -19.82
C LYS A 615 15.45 13.68 -20.85
N LEU A 616 14.41 12.85 -20.77
CA LEU A 616 13.26 12.88 -21.67
C LEU A 616 12.60 14.27 -21.69
N TYR A 617 12.32 14.86 -20.53
CA TYR A 617 11.75 16.21 -20.44
C TYR A 617 12.64 17.27 -21.10
N THR A 618 13.95 17.26 -20.82
CA THR A 618 14.87 18.29 -21.29
C THR A 618 15.06 18.20 -22.81
N ASP A 619 15.24 17.00 -23.34
CA ASP A 619 15.47 16.77 -24.77
C ASP A 619 14.20 17.05 -25.57
N THR A 620 13.03 16.62 -25.06
CA THR A 620 11.72 16.97 -25.66
C THR A 620 11.48 18.48 -25.67
N LYS A 621 11.75 19.15 -24.56
CA LYS A 621 11.60 20.63 -24.47
C LYS A 621 12.51 21.35 -25.46
N ARG A 622 13.71 20.83 -25.68
CA ARG A 622 14.65 21.34 -26.69
C ARG A 622 14.10 21.12 -28.10
N ALA A 623 13.55 19.94 -28.39
CA ALA A 623 12.94 19.61 -29.70
C ALA A 623 11.71 20.51 -29.96
N LEU A 624 10.81 20.67 -29.01
CA LEU A 624 9.63 21.54 -29.13
C LEU A 624 9.99 23.02 -29.37
N ARG A 625 11.06 23.52 -28.72
CA ARG A 625 11.54 24.90 -28.91
C ARG A 625 12.20 25.14 -30.26
N ARG A 626 12.88 24.12 -30.81
CA ARG A 626 13.49 24.20 -32.12
C ARG A 626 12.47 24.14 -33.25
N GLY A 627 11.31 23.52 -33.00
CA GLY A 627 10.29 23.24 -34.00
C GLY A 627 10.37 21.80 -34.50
N LEU A 628 9.23 21.14 -34.61
CA LEU A 628 9.13 19.73 -35.03
C LEU A 628 9.34 19.50 -36.52
N GLU A 629 9.36 20.58 -37.34
CA GLU A 629 9.61 20.51 -38.77
C GLU A 629 11.10 20.21 -39.12
N ASN A 630 12.00 20.37 -38.12
CA ASN A 630 13.43 20.15 -38.28
C ASN A 630 13.92 19.07 -37.29
N PRO A 631 13.70 17.78 -37.57
CA PRO A 631 14.24 16.72 -36.73
C PRO A 631 15.77 16.75 -36.71
N VAL A 632 16.40 16.28 -35.62
CA VAL A 632 17.86 16.12 -35.60
C VAL A 632 18.21 14.95 -36.51
N ASN A 633 19.06 15.20 -37.52
CA ASN A 633 19.64 14.12 -38.27
C ASN A 633 20.61 13.32 -37.35
N LYS A 634 20.54 11.99 -37.43
CA LYS A 634 21.40 11.11 -36.60
C LYS A 634 22.87 11.30 -36.98
N GLU A 635 23.19 11.44 -38.28
CA GLU A 635 24.54 11.66 -38.76
C GLU A 635 25.14 12.96 -38.22
N ASP A 636 24.41 14.08 -38.29
CA ASP A 636 24.85 15.38 -37.74
C ASP A 636 25.10 15.31 -36.24
N ARG A 637 24.28 14.49 -35.52
CA ARG A 637 24.41 14.30 -34.07
C ARG A 637 25.64 13.49 -33.71
N ILE A 638 25.95 12.43 -34.49
CA ILE A 638 27.14 11.61 -34.31
C ILE A 638 28.37 12.46 -34.54
N GLU A 639 28.44 13.20 -35.68
CA GLU A 639 29.56 14.07 -36.02
C GLU A 639 29.82 15.11 -34.90
N GLN A 640 28.76 15.75 -34.41
CA GLN A 640 28.87 16.70 -33.28
C GLN A 640 29.45 16.06 -32.03
N ILE A 641 28.99 14.88 -31.64
CA ILE A 641 29.46 14.18 -30.43
C ILE A 641 30.90 13.71 -30.59
N GLN A 642 31.26 13.20 -31.79
CA GLN A 642 32.62 12.81 -32.11
C GLN A 642 33.59 14.02 -32.09
N ASP A 643 33.18 15.15 -32.61
CA ASP A 643 33.96 16.38 -32.56
C ASP A 643 34.20 16.89 -31.14
N GLU A 644 33.12 16.87 -30.29
CA GLU A 644 33.24 17.23 -28.89
C GLU A 644 34.17 16.27 -28.14
N ALA A 645 34.06 14.95 -28.34
CA ALA A 645 34.93 13.95 -27.71
C ALA A 645 36.36 14.05 -28.19
N LEU A 646 36.58 14.27 -29.47
CA LEU A 646 37.92 14.45 -30.07
C LEU A 646 38.60 15.71 -29.53
N PHE A 647 37.84 16.78 -29.29
CA PHE A 647 38.35 17.99 -28.62
C PHE A 647 38.84 17.68 -27.20
N LEU A 648 38.10 16.88 -26.44
CA LEU A 648 38.50 16.47 -25.08
C LEU A 648 39.76 15.62 -25.11
N LEU A 649 39.84 14.63 -25.99
CA LEU A 649 41.00 13.74 -26.16
C LEU A 649 42.28 14.49 -26.59
N LYS A 650 42.18 15.48 -27.50
CA LYS A 650 43.29 16.34 -27.87
C LYS A 650 43.85 17.13 -26.68
N ARG A 651 43.01 17.58 -25.75
CA ARG A 651 43.44 18.26 -24.53
C ARG A 651 44.22 17.34 -23.59
N LEU A 652 43.95 16.03 -23.63
CA LEU A 652 44.67 15.01 -22.87
C LEU A 652 45.94 14.53 -23.58
N GLY A 653 46.25 15.06 -24.77
CA GLY A 653 47.49 14.74 -25.52
C GLY A 653 47.40 13.44 -26.33
N ILE A 654 46.21 12.89 -26.53
CA ILE A 654 46.01 11.65 -27.30
C ILE A 654 46.07 11.93 -28.80
N ASN A 655 46.77 11.04 -29.54
CA ASN A 655 46.91 11.16 -31.00
C ASN A 655 45.55 10.95 -31.69
N SER A 656 45.15 11.96 -32.47
CA SER A 656 43.86 11.94 -33.19
C SER A 656 43.76 10.85 -34.26
N GLU A 657 44.87 10.37 -34.80
CA GLU A 657 44.89 9.30 -35.79
C GLU A 657 44.55 7.98 -35.15
N ASN A 658 45.15 7.65 -33.99
CA ASN A 658 44.84 6.44 -33.25
C ASN A 658 43.36 6.43 -32.76
N VAL A 659 42.82 7.60 -32.41
CA VAL A 659 41.40 7.75 -32.03
C VAL A 659 40.48 7.43 -33.19
N LYS A 660 40.76 7.94 -34.39
CA LYS A 660 39.95 7.67 -35.56
C LYS A 660 40.03 6.21 -36.02
N ASP A 661 41.22 5.64 -36.05
CA ASP A 661 41.42 4.23 -36.36
C ASP A 661 40.64 3.33 -35.46
N PHE A 662 40.56 3.68 -34.16
CA PHE A 662 39.75 2.95 -33.19
C PHE A 662 38.25 3.18 -33.44
N TRP A 663 37.80 4.43 -33.62
CA TRP A 663 36.38 4.75 -33.81
C TRP A 663 35.82 4.17 -35.13
N ASP A 664 36.66 4.02 -36.14
CA ASP A 664 36.27 3.36 -37.43
C ASP A 664 35.89 1.87 -37.21
N THR A 665 36.27 1.27 -36.09
CA THR A 665 35.87 -0.12 -35.71
C THR A 665 34.56 -0.17 -34.93
N ILE A 666 33.95 0.98 -34.59
CA ILE A 666 32.79 1.07 -33.69
C ILE A 666 31.59 1.57 -34.51
N GLY A 667 30.45 0.92 -34.36
CA GLY A 667 29.19 1.32 -35.00
C GLY A 667 28.61 2.63 -34.49
N ASP A 668 27.78 3.27 -35.30
CA ASP A 668 27.12 4.56 -35.05
C ASP A 668 26.31 4.58 -33.72
N ASP A 669 25.77 3.47 -33.32
CA ASP A 669 24.96 3.27 -32.11
C ASP A 669 25.71 3.68 -30.83
N TYR A 670 27.02 3.48 -30.76
CA TYR A 670 27.83 3.88 -29.63
C TYR A 670 27.83 5.42 -29.45
N PHE A 671 28.04 6.15 -30.53
CA PHE A 671 28.10 7.60 -30.50
C PHE A 671 26.73 8.27 -30.20
N LEU A 672 25.63 7.62 -30.58
CA LEU A 672 24.29 8.12 -30.27
C LEU A 672 23.93 7.93 -28.79
N ARG A 673 24.44 6.90 -28.15
CA ARG A 673 24.06 6.49 -26.80
C ARG A 673 24.96 7.05 -25.70
N GLU A 674 26.24 7.25 -26.01
CA GLU A 674 27.23 7.75 -25.05
C GLU A 674 27.39 9.27 -25.14
N THR A 675 27.85 9.86 -24.02
CA THR A 675 28.17 11.29 -23.98
C THR A 675 29.59 11.54 -24.52
N ALA A 676 29.88 12.72 -25.07
CA ALA A 676 31.23 13.07 -25.51
C ALA A 676 32.29 12.88 -24.39
N GLN A 677 31.91 13.12 -23.14
CA GLN A 677 32.77 12.88 -21.97
C GLN A 677 33.04 11.37 -21.79
N SER A 678 31.97 10.52 -21.83
CA SER A 678 32.08 9.06 -21.72
C SER A 678 32.95 8.48 -22.83
N ILE A 679 32.71 8.90 -24.10
CA ILE A 679 33.47 8.48 -25.27
C ILE A 679 34.95 8.83 -25.11
N SER A 680 35.24 10.03 -24.62
CA SER A 680 36.63 10.48 -24.37
C SER A 680 37.30 9.60 -23.30
N GLU A 681 36.65 9.34 -22.18
CA GLU A 681 37.21 8.53 -21.10
C GLU A 681 37.38 7.06 -21.51
N HIS A 682 36.39 6.47 -22.18
CA HIS A 682 36.48 5.11 -22.70
C HIS A 682 37.61 4.95 -23.74
N THR A 683 37.65 5.89 -24.69
CA THR A 683 38.71 5.87 -25.74
C THR A 683 40.10 6.00 -25.14
N GLN A 684 40.29 6.93 -24.20
CA GLN A 684 41.57 7.09 -23.48
C GLN A 684 41.97 5.79 -22.79
N ALA A 685 41.06 5.22 -21.98
CA ALA A 685 41.37 4.03 -21.22
C ALA A 685 41.69 2.82 -22.10
N ILE A 686 40.99 2.67 -23.24
CA ILE A 686 41.22 1.58 -24.17
C ILE A 686 42.59 1.75 -24.86
N LEU A 687 42.94 2.95 -25.33
CA LEU A 687 44.21 3.21 -25.97
C LEU A 687 45.42 3.10 -25.02
N GLU A 688 45.22 3.34 -23.73
CA GLU A 688 46.23 3.19 -22.68
C GLU A 688 46.30 1.75 -22.12
N HIS A 689 45.32 0.89 -22.42
CA HIS A 689 45.25 -0.48 -21.91
C HIS A 689 46.31 -1.37 -22.56
N THR A 690 47.30 -1.72 -21.78
CA THR A 690 48.49 -2.52 -22.26
C THR A 690 48.33 -4.01 -22.03
N ALA A 691 47.44 -4.43 -21.13
CA ALA A 691 47.19 -5.84 -20.79
C ALA A 691 46.06 -6.40 -21.68
N THR A 692 46.32 -6.58 -22.97
CA THR A 692 45.33 -6.97 -24.00
C THR A 692 44.61 -8.30 -23.77
N ASP A 693 45.06 -9.10 -22.83
CA ASP A 693 44.41 -10.39 -22.48
C ASP A 693 43.47 -10.28 -21.29
N LEU A 694 43.49 -9.19 -20.49
CA LEU A 694 42.61 -8.99 -19.37
C LEU A 694 41.50 -7.98 -19.68
N PRO A 695 40.29 -8.13 -19.10
CA PRO A 695 39.20 -7.17 -19.25
C PRO A 695 39.61 -5.80 -18.68
N LEU A 696 39.28 -4.72 -19.39
CA LEU A 696 39.36 -3.35 -18.83
C LEU A 696 38.03 -3.02 -18.16
N VAL A 697 38.04 -2.77 -16.87
CA VAL A 697 36.87 -2.36 -16.10
C VAL A 697 37.01 -0.93 -15.58
N MET A 698 36.07 -0.06 -15.89
CA MET A 698 35.97 1.31 -15.37
C MET A 698 34.68 1.50 -14.62
N ILE A 699 34.75 2.21 -13.47
CA ILE A 699 33.59 2.54 -12.67
C ILE A 699 33.51 4.05 -12.49
N ARG A 700 32.37 4.65 -12.79
CA ARG A 700 32.14 6.09 -12.64
C ARG A 700 30.71 6.42 -12.25
N HIS A 701 30.49 7.60 -11.71
CA HIS A 701 29.15 8.11 -11.42
C HIS A 701 28.64 8.99 -12.56
N THR A 702 27.38 8.82 -12.95
CA THR A 702 26.77 9.60 -14.04
C THR A 702 26.39 11.01 -13.60
N SER A 703 26.24 11.25 -12.31
CA SER A 703 25.92 12.56 -11.72
C SER A 703 26.40 12.63 -10.28
N HIS A 704 26.88 13.79 -9.87
CA HIS A 704 27.23 14.11 -8.47
C HIS A 704 26.06 14.78 -7.71
N ARG A 705 24.83 14.72 -8.24
CA ARG A 705 23.63 15.25 -7.56
C ARG A 705 23.04 14.22 -6.65
N LEU A 706 22.67 14.64 -5.45
CA LEU A 706 22.26 13.75 -4.35
C LEU A 706 21.04 12.82 -4.69
N TYR A 707 20.14 13.24 -5.58
CA TYR A 707 18.92 12.52 -5.91
C TYR A 707 18.82 12.11 -7.38
N GLU A 708 19.94 12.19 -8.13
CA GLU A 708 19.99 11.87 -9.54
C GLU A 708 21.30 11.16 -9.88
N GLY A 709 21.26 10.26 -10.87
CA GLY A 709 22.42 9.55 -11.35
C GLY A 709 22.37 8.06 -11.00
N ALA A 710 23.38 7.38 -11.47
CA ALA A 710 23.65 5.97 -11.22
C ALA A 710 25.16 5.76 -11.29
N THR A 711 25.62 4.58 -10.97
CA THR A 711 27.00 4.18 -11.24
C THR A 711 27.06 3.47 -12.57
N GLU A 712 27.91 3.91 -13.46
CA GLU A 712 28.22 3.20 -14.71
C GLU A 712 29.45 2.33 -14.52
N ILE A 713 29.33 1.08 -14.96
CA ILE A 713 30.44 0.11 -15.04
C ILE A 713 30.65 -0.16 -16.51
N PHE A 714 31.78 0.33 -17.03
CA PHE A 714 32.19 0.09 -18.40
C PHE A 714 33.20 -1.06 -18.46
N ILE A 715 32.96 -2.02 -19.36
CA ILE A 715 33.79 -3.21 -19.56
C ILE A 715 34.18 -3.30 -21.01
N TYR A 716 35.48 -3.34 -21.28
CA TYR A 716 36.05 -3.62 -22.59
C TYR A 716 36.80 -4.93 -22.53
N SER A 717 36.40 -5.91 -23.33
CA SER A 717 36.96 -7.26 -23.38
C SER A 717 36.80 -7.87 -24.75
N ARG A 718 37.36 -9.06 -25.01
CA ARG A 718 36.99 -9.85 -26.19
C ARG A 718 35.54 -10.23 -26.14
N ASP A 719 34.82 -10.16 -27.27
CA ASP A 719 33.46 -10.65 -27.40
C ASP A 719 33.48 -12.19 -27.43
N ILE A 720 33.08 -12.79 -26.34
CA ILE A 720 33.05 -14.24 -26.17
C ILE A 720 31.68 -14.69 -25.71
N GLN A 721 31.34 -15.94 -26.05
CA GLN A 721 30.11 -16.56 -25.62
C GLN A 721 29.98 -16.48 -24.08
N ASN A 722 28.82 -16.24 -23.57
CA ASN A 722 28.52 -16.11 -22.14
C ASN A 722 28.96 -14.81 -21.43
N LEU A 723 29.64 -13.87 -22.11
CA LEU A 723 30.12 -12.63 -21.52
C LEU A 723 29.00 -11.88 -20.77
N PHE A 724 27.79 -11.77 -21.35
CA PHE A 724 26.65 -11.14 -20.71
C PHE A 724 26.21 -11.90 -19.46
N ALA A 725 26.05 -13.22 -19.55
CA ALA A 725 25.62 -14.06 -18.42
C ALA A 725 26.62 -14.02 -17.27
N ALA A 726 27.93 -14.10 -17.55
CA ALA A 726 28.99 -14.01 -16.57
C ALA A 726 28.97 -12.63 -15.87
N THR A 727 28.89 -11.55 -16.63
CA THR A 727 28.86 -10.19 -16.09
C THR A 727 27.67 -9.95 -15.17
N VAL A 728 26.46 -10.34 -15.60
CA VAL A 728 25.25 -10.11 -14.77
C VAL A 728 25.21 -11.01 -13.54
N SER A 729 25.75 -12.25 -13.62
CA SER A 729 25.89 -13.14 -12.47
C SER A 729 26.86 -12.58 -11.42
N THR A 730 28.00 -12.07 -11.85
CA THR A 730 28.98 -11.43 -10.96
C THR A 730 28.39 -10.17 -10.31
N MET A 731 27.70 -9.33 -11.09
CA MET A 731 27.04 -8.13 -10.55
C MET A 731 25.95 -8.46 -9.53
N ASP A 732 25.19 -9.52 -9.73
CA ASP A 732 24.18 -9.99 -8.76
C ASP A 732 24.85 -10.46 -7.45
N GLN A 733 25.97 -11.18 -7.53
CA GLN A 733 26.77 -11.56 -6.35
C GLN A 733 27.32 -10.36 -5.59
N LEU A 734 27.65 -9.29 -6.27
CA LEU A 734 28.14 -8.04 -5.71
C LEU A 734 27.00 -7.13 -5.21
N HIS A 735 25.76 -7.60 -5.22
CA HIS A 735 24.57 -6.81 -4.84
C HIS A 735 24.38 -5.54 -5.66
N LEU A 736 24.67 -5.59 -6.93
CA LEU A 736 24.50 -4.49 -7.87
C LEU A 736 23.17 -4.63 -8.62
N ASN A 737 22.28 -3.68 -8.42
CA ASN A 737 20.99 -3.67 -9.09
C ASN A 737 21.13 -3.03 -10.49
N ILE A 738 21.12 -3.86 -11.53
CA ILE A 738 21.28 -3.40 -12.91
C ILE A 738 19.99 -2.72 -13.37
N GLN A 739 20.11 -1.52 -13.92
CA GLN A 739 19.00 -0.70 -14.42
C GLN A 739 18.99 -0.61 -15.95
N ASP A 740 20.16 -0.62 -16.58
CA ASP A 740 20.35 -0.54 -18.04
C ASP A 740 21.65 -1.27 -18.42
N ALA A 741 21.65 -1.95 -19.54
CA ALA A 741 22.85 -2.56 -20.10
C ALA A 741 22.92 -2.26 -21.61
N ARG A 742 24.07 -1.78 -22.06
CA ARG A 742 24.38 -1.50 -23.48
C ARG A 742 25.56 -2.36 -23.87
N ILE A 743 25.39 -3.15 -24.89
CA ILE A 743 26.37 -4.10 -25.35
C ILE A 743 26.65 -3.77 -26.82
N ILE A 744 27.87 -3.39 -27.11
CA ILE A 744 28.30 -2.99 -28.45
C ILE A 744 29.52 -3.82 -28.80
N VAL A 745 29.46 -4.48 -29.93
CA VAL A 745 30.55 -5.27 -30.44
C VAL A 745 31.25 -4.50 -31.60
N THR A 746 32.55 -4.42 -31.52
CA THR A 746 33.38 -3.77 -32.56
C THR A 746 33.70 -4.74 -33.70
N ASP A 747 34.02 -4.21 -34.86
CA ASP A 747 34.39 -5.02 -36.03
C ASP A 747 35.65 -5.91 -35.82
N ASN A 748 36.45 -5.58 -34.80
CA ASN A 748 37.64 -6.35 -34.43
C ASN A 748 37.38 -7.38 -33.33
N GLY A 749 36.11 -7.66 -33.01
CA GLY A 749 35.68 -8.71 -32.08
C GLY A 749 35.88 -8.38 -30.58
N HIS A 750 35.83 -7.13 -30.23
CA HIS A 750 35.79 -6.71 -28.84
C HIS A 750 34.40 -6.17 -28.45
N ALA A 751 34.00 -6.38 -27.20
CA ALA A 751 32.77 -5.87 -26.65
C ALA A 751 33.04 -4.61 -25.81
N LEU A 752 32.24 -3.57 -26.03
CA LEU A 752 32.15 -2.35 -25.22
C LEU A 752 30.82 -2.40 -24.46
N ASN A 753 30.85 -2.88 -23.25
CA ASN A 753 29.65 -3.09 -22.42
C ASN A 753 29.55 -1.99 -21.37
N THR A 754 28.45 -1.28 -21.34
CA THR A 754 28.16 -0.25 -20.30
C THR A 754 26.95 -0.68 -19.50
N TYR A 755 27.14 -0.96 -18.22
CA TYR A 755 26.10 -1.32 -17.27
C TYR A 755 25.82 -0.13 -16.35
N THR A 756 24.55 0.22 -16.22
CA THR A 756 24.11 1.23 -15.27
C THR A 756 23.55 0.52 -14.05
N VAL A 757 24.15 0.74 -12.89
CA VAL A 757 23.81 0.02 -11.66
C VAL A 757 23.50 0.97 -10.51
N LEU A 758 22.67 0.47 -9.57
CA LEU A 758 22.40 1.06 -8.25
C LEU A 758 22.78 0.05 -7.15
N SER A 759 22.96 0.54 -5.94
CA SER A 759 23.08 -0.29 -4.75
C SER A 759 21.74 -0.91 -4.34
N ASP A 760 21.73 -1.81 -3.36
CA ASP A 760 20.52 -2.38 -2.77
C ASP A 760 19.55 -1.30 -2.23
N ASP A 761 20.07 -0.13 -1.83
CA ASP A 761 19.27 1.03 -1.38
C ASP A 761 18.70 1.88 -2.53
N ASN A 762 18.80 1.43 -3.79
CA ASN A 762 18.38 2.15 -4.99
C ASN A 762 19.03 3.53 -5.17
N THR A 763 20.28 3.67 -4.70
CA THR A 763 21.11 4.86 -4.87
C THR A 763 22.41 4.52 -5.65
N PRO A 764 23.11 5.51 -6.23
CA PRO A 764 24.43 5.29 -6.77
C PRO A 764 25.37 4.65 -5.74
N LEU A 765 26.34 3.85 -6.19
CA LEU A 765 27.33 3.24 -5.29
C LEU A 765 28.08 4.31 -4.48
N SER A 766 28.60 3.92 -3.33
CA SER A 766 29.44 4.79 -2.51
C SER A 766 30.70 5.20 -3.29
N GLU A 767 31.19 6.43 -3.10
CA GLU A 767 32.45 6.89 -3.64
C GLU A 767 33.68 6.35 -2.86
N ASN A 768 33.48 5.32 -2.02
CA ASN A 768 34.57 4.68 -1.28
C ASN A 768 35.52 3.95 -2.26
N PRO A 769 36.79 4.37 -2.39
CA PRO A 769 37.74 3.78 -3.34
C PRO A 769 37.99 2.29 -3.10
N ASP A 770 37.97 1.83 -1.86
CA ASP A 770 38.23 0.43 -1.51
C ASP A 770 37.11 -0.46 -2.04
N GLN A 771 35.85 -0.04 -1.85
CA GLN A 771 34.68 -0.76 -2.36
C GLN A 771 34.64 -0.79 -3.89
N LEU A 772 34.93 0.34 -4.54
CA LEU A 772 34.96 0.41 -6.00
C LEU A 772 36.09 -0.44 -6.60
N ASN A 773 37.25 -0.47 -5.93
CA ASN A 773 38.37 -1.33 -6.34
C ASN A 773 38.06 -2.82 -6.14
N GLU A 774 37.39 -3.19 -5.07
CA GLU A 774 36.91 -4.56 -4.84
C GLU A 774 35.96 -5.03 -5.96
N ILE A 775 34.96 -4.21 -6.28
CA ILE A 775 34.02 -4.49 -7.38
C ILE A 775 34.76 -4.64 -8.70
N LYS A 776 35.69 -3.70 -8.99
CA LYS A 776 36.50 -3.71 -10.20
C LYS A 776 37.34 -4.98 -10.32
N GLN A 777 38.03 -5.35 -9.24
CA GLN A 777 38.92 -6.51 -9.26
C GLN A 777 38.12 -7.81 -9.39
N ARG A 778 37.00 -7.92 -8.69
CA ARG A 778 36.11 -9.09 -8.80
C ARG A 778 35.58 -9.29 -10.21
N LEU A 779 35.17 -8.20 -10.87
CA LEU A 779 34.74 -8.27 -12.28
C LEU A 779 35.87 -8.68 -13.22
N ILE A 780 37.11 -8.18 -13.00
CA ILE A 780 38.25 -8.58 -13.81
C ILE A 780 38.55 -10.08 -13.63
N ASP A 781 38.60 -10.55 -12.39
CA ASP A 781 38.93 -11.93 -12.06
C ASP A 781 37.92 -12.94 -12.66
N GLU A 782 36.62 -12.64 -12.56
CA GLU A 782 35.54 -13.52 -13.06
C GLU A 782 35.38 -13.45 -14.59
N LEU A 783 35.76 -12.36 -15.22
CA LEU A 783 35.67 -12.21 -16.67
C LEU A 783 36.94 -12.61 -17.41
N ASP A 784 38.04 -12.97 -16.72
CA ASP A 784 39.23 -13.55 -17.29
C ASP A 784 38.98 -14.97 -17.77
N ASP A 785 38.09 -15.73 -17.06
CA ASP A 785 37.62 -17.06 -17.52
C ASP A 785 36.10 -17.14 -17.48
N PRO A 786 35.38 -16.60 -18.48
CA PRO A 786 33.91 -16.56 -18.48
C PRO A 786 33.23 -17.93 -18.68
N GLU A 787 33.98 -19.03 -18.86
CA GLU A 787 33.38 -20.38 -18.88
C GLU A 787 33.17 -20.92 -17.46
N ASP A 788 33.92 -20.41 -16.46
CA ASP A 788 33.82 -20.81 -15.04
C ASP A 788 33.16 -19.68 -14.22
N TYR A 789 32.06 -19.10 -14.73
CA TYR A 789 31.34 -18.04 -14.02
C TYR A 789 30.56 -18.57 -12.82
N PRO A 790 30.33 -17.73 -11.81
CA PRO A 790 29.73 -18.16 -10.52
C PRO A 790 28.32 -18.73 -10.66
N ASP A 791 28.02 -19.72 -9.83
CA ASP A 791 26.69 -20.30 -9.70
C ASP A 791 25.62 -19.21 -9.44
N ILE A 792 24.48 -19.36 -10.10
CA ILE A 792 23.33 -18.45 -9.89
C ILE A 792 22.91 -18.49 -8.42
N ILE A 793 22.82 -17.33 -7.80
CA ILE A 793 22.43 -17.20 -6.40
C ILE A 793 21.00 -17.68 -6.22
N GLN A 794 20.80 -18.70 -5.37
CA GLN A 794 19.50 -19.12 -4.88
C GLN A 794 19.19 -18.40 -3.56
N ARG A 795 18.53 -17.27 -3.60
CA ARG A 795 17.99 -16.60 -2.40
C ARG A 795 16.52 -16.98 -2.21
N ARG A 796 16.08 -17.06 -0.94
CA ARG A 796 14.67 -17.29 -0.63
C ARG A 796 13.81 -16.16 -1.15
N VAL A 797 12.87 -16.50 -2.02
CA VAL A 797 11.86 -15.58 -2.54
C VAL A 797 10.93 -15.14 -1.39
N PRO A 798 10.65 -13.84 -1.22
CA PRO A 798 9.69 -13.37 -0.22
C PRO A 798 8.33 -14.04 -0.37
N ARG A 799 7.66 -14.35 0.76
CA ARG A 799 6.37 -15.07 0.77
C ARG A 799 5.31 -14.37 -0.09
N GLN A 800 5.30 -13.05 -0.12
CA GLN A 800 4.34 -12.27 -0.92
C GLN A 800 4.52 -12.54 -2.42
N MET A 801 5.74 -12.69 -2.92
CA MET A 801 6.02 -13.02 -4.33
C MET A 801 5.50 -14.40 -4.73
N LYS A 802 5.55 -15.40 -3.82
CA LYS A 802 5.01 -16.74 -4.09
C LYS A 802 3.50 -16.74 -4.32
N LEU A 803 2.78 -15.78 -3.75
CA LEU A 803 1.33 -15.67 -3.76
C LEU A 803 0.77 -15.05 -5.04
N PHE A 804 1.56 -14.16 -5.63
CA PHE A 804 1.27 -13.56 -6.92
C PHE A 804 2.05 -14.26 -8.02
N ALA A 805 2.04 -15.59 -8.03
CA ALA A 805 2.59 -16.40 -9.12
C ALA A 805 1.85 -16.04 -10.43
N THR A 806 2.12 -14.82 -10.92
CA THR A 806 1.74 -14.43 -12.27
C THR A 806 2.66 -15.22 -13.19
N PRO A 807 2.13 -16.09 -14.04
CA PRO A 807 2.97 -16.84 -14.95
C PRO A 807 3.83 -15.86 -15.77
N THR A 808 5.07 -16.23 -15.98
CA THR A 808 5.98 -15.48 -16.84
C THR A 808 5.36 -15.32 -18.22
N LYS A 809 5.36 -14.11 -18.73
CA LYS A 809 4.89 -13.79 -20.08
C LYS A 809 6.07 -13.28 -20.90
N VAL A 810 6.26 -13.88 -22.05
CA VAL A 810 7.34 -13.52 -22.98
C VAL A 810 6.72 -13.15 -24.34
N TYR A 811 7.09 -12.01 -24.85
CA TYR A 811 6.67 -11.57 -26.18
C TYR A 811 7.89 -11.33 -27.06
N LEU A 812 7.86 -11.85 -28.28
CA LEU A 812 8.91 -11.64 -29.26
C LEU A 812 8.35 -10.84 -30.43
N SER A 813 9.09 -9.83 -30.86
CA SER A 813 8.78 -9.02 -32.07
C SER A 813 10.06 -8.59 -32.76
N ASN A 814 10.06 -8.59 -34.08
CA ASN A 814 11.19 -8.07 -34.83
C ASN A 814 10.98 -6.58 -35.11
N ASP A 815 11.98 -5.77 -34.72
CA ASP A 815 11.98 -4.35 -35.02
C ASP A 815 12.62 -4.13 -36.42
N PRO A 816 11.84 -3.64 -37.39
CA PRO A 816 12.35 -3.42 -38.75
C PRO A 816 13.36 -2.27 -38.84
N VAL A 817 13.40 -1.39 -37.83
CA VAL A 817 14.32 -0.24 -37.84
C VAL A 817 15.68 -0.64 -37.31
N SER A 818 15.73 -1.30 -36.17
CA SER A 818 16.99 -1.72 -35.54
C SER A 818 17.53 -3.04 -36.07
N GLN A 819 16.78 -3.77 -36.93
CA GLN A 819 17.12 -5.11 -37.41
C GLN A 819 17.44 -6.09 -36.26
N GLN A 820 16.71 -6.02 -35.17
CA GLN A 820 16.89 -6.85 -33.96
C GLN A 820 15.56 -7.50 -33.56
N THR A 821 15.65 -8.63 -32.90
CA THR A 821 14.49 -9.22 -32.21
C THR A 821 14.38 -8.64 -30.82
N VAL A 822 13.23 -8.06 -30.51
CA VAL A 822 12.89 -7.57 -29.14
C VAL A 822 12.20 -8.68 -28.40
N ILE A 823 12.77 -9.09 -27.28
CA ILE A 823 12.20 -10.05 -26.33
C ILE A 823 11.77 -9.29 -25.09
N GLU A 824 10.46 -9.19 -24.87
CA GLU A 824 9.87 -8.63 -23.67
C GLU A 824 9.59 -9.76 -22.68
N VAL A 825 10.16 -9.68 -21.48
CA VAL A 825 9.98 -10.66 -20.40
C VAL A 825 9.30 -9.99 -19.23
N ASN A 826 8.08 -10.44 -18.94
CA ASN A 826 7.28 -9.99 -17.81
C ASN A 826 7.20 -11.11 -16.77
N THR A 827 7.92 -10.99 -15.65
CA THR A 827 8.05 -12.04 -14.63
C THR A 827 8.18 -11.41 -13.23
N PRO A 828 7.90 -12.15 -12.13
CA PRO A 828 8.26 -11.69 -10.79
C PRO A 828 9.76 -11.43 -10.66
N ASP A 829 10.13 -10.33 -9.97
CA ASP A 829 11.54 -10.00 -9.71
C ASP A 829 12.17 -11.01 -8.74
N ARG A 830 13.35 -11.51 -9.09
CA ARG A 830 14.06 -12.51 -8.27
C ARG A 830 15.57 -12.46 -8.52
N PRO A 831 16.35 -12.79 -7.49
CA PRO A 831 17.80 -12.89 -7.64
C PRO A 831 18.21 -13.90 -8.73
N GLY A 832 19.20 -13.56 -9.51
CA GLY A 832 19.71 -14.40 -10.60
C GLY A 832 18.83 -14.44 -11.87
N LEU A 833 17.79 -13.62 -11.97
CA LEU A 833 16.88 -13.59 -13.12
C LEU A 833 17.61 -13.31 -14.42
N LEU A 834 18.40 -12.24 -14.46
CA LEU A 834 19.14 -11.81 -15.65
C LEU A 834 20.20 -12.84 -16.07
N ALA A 835 20.87 -13.46 -15.10
CA ALA A 835 21.84 -14.52 -15.35
C ALA A 835 21.18 -15.73 -16.02
N ARG A 836 20.02 -16.17 -15.54
CA ARG A 836 19.23 -17.27 -16.16
C ARG A 836 18.81 -16.95 -17.58
N ILE A 837 18.28 -15.74 -17.81
CA ILE A 837 17.89 -15.29 -19.15
C ILE A 837 19.11 -15.24 -20.07
N GLY A 838 20.26 -14.75 -19.58
CA GLY A 838 21.52 -14.72 -20.30
C GLY A 838 22.01 -16.11 -20.69
N MET A 839 21.87 -17.10 -19.80
CA MET A 839 22.20 -18.52 -20.09
C MET A 839 21.30 -19.11 -21.17
N ILE A 840 19.99 -18.83 -21.14
CA ILE A 840 19.07 -19.29 -22.17
C ILE A 840 19.47 -18.72 -23.54
N PHE A 841 19.79 -17.42 -23.60
CA PHE A 841 20.25 -16.80 -24.85
C PHE A 841 21.54 -17.41 -25.37
N SER A 842 22.48 -17.69 -24.48
CA SER A 842 23.73 -18.36 -24.85
C SER A 842 23.49 -19.79 -25.39
N THR A 843 22.61 -20.57 -24.76
CA THR A 843 22.26 -21.95 -25.21
C THR A 843 21.69 -21.93 -26.63
N HIS A 844 20.99 -20.85 -27.01
CA HIS A 844 20.41 -20.69 -28.34
C HIS A 844 21.33 -19.92 -29.33
N ASN A 845 22.59 -19.65 -28.97
CA ASN A 845 23.54 -18.87 -29.75
C ASN A 845 22.99 -17.47 -30.10
N LEU A 846 22.28 -16.81 -29.18
CA LEU A 846 21.77 -15.46 -29.35
C LEU A 846 22.73 -14.45 -28.72
N SER A 847 23.04 -13.39 -29.47
CA SER A 847 23.82 -12.26 -28.98
C SER A 847 22.90 -11.15 -28.42
N VAL A 848 23.10 -10.78 -27.15
CA VAL A 848 22.41 -9.63 -26.56
C VAL A 848 23.11 -8.35 -27.03
N ARG A 849 22.38 -7.47 -27.69
CA ARG A 849 22.88 -6.17 -28.14
C ARG A 849 22.52 -5.04 -27.17
N LYS A 850 21.43 -5.21 -26.49
CA LYS A 850 20.96 -4.26 -25.48
C LYS A 850 20.03 -4.97 -24.51
N ALA A 851 20.07 -4.60 -23.24
CA ALA A 851 19.05 -4.98 -22.27
C ALA A 851 18.55 -3.73 -21.52
N ARG A 852 17.27 -3.63 -21.34
CA ARG A 852 16.63 -2.66 -20.46
C ARG A 852 15.93 -3.38 -19.33
N ILE A 853 16.37 -3.11 -18.15
CA ILE A 853 15.91 -3.74 -16.93
C ILE A 853 14.98 -2.75 -16.22
N SER A 854 13.74 -3.14 -16.05
CA SER A 854 12.75 -2.28 -15.41
C SER A 854 12.03 -3.05 -14.30
N SER A 855 12.51 -2.91 -13.07
CA SER A 855 11.78 -3.40 -11.90
C SER A 855 10.62 -2.46 -11.58
N VAL A 856 9.40 -2.98 -11.62
CA VAL A 856 8.18 -2.26 -11.26
C VAL A 856 7.58 -2.95 -10.05
N GLY A 857 8.01 -2.54 -8.84
CA GLY A 857 7.70 -3.24 -7.59
C GLY A 857 8.41 -4.59 -7.51
N GLU A 858 7.64 -5.66 -7.33
CA GLU A 858 8.13 -7.05 -7.27
C GLU A 858 8.02 -7.76 -8.63
N ARG A 859 7.85 -7.02 -9.70
CA ARG A 859 7.75 -7.50 -11.07
C ARG A 859 8.81 -6.85 -11.92
N VAL A 860 9.32 -7.61 -12.87
CA VAL A 860 10.29 -7.13 -13.85
C VAL A 860 9.63 -7.11 -15.23
N GLU A 861 9.79 -6.00 -15.93
CA GLU A 861 9.46 -5.85 -17.33
C GLU A 861 10.76 -5.57 -18.07
N ASP A 862 11.47 -6.63 -18.48
CA ASP A 862 12.76 -6.55 -19.13
C ASP A 862 12.62 -6.65 -20.63
N PHE A 863 13.40 -5.82 -21.34
CA PHE A 863 13.45 -5.79 -22.78
C PHE A 863 14.86 -6.14 -23.23
N PHE A 864 15.00 -7.24 -23.95
CA PHE A 864 16.26 -7.68 -24.56
C PHE A 864 16.18 -7.49 -26.07
N PHE A 865 17.19 -6.85 -26.63
CA PHE A 865 17.38 -6.71 -28.05
C PHE A 865 18.46 -7.69 -28.46
N VAL A 866 18.08 -8.71 -29.21
CA VAL A 866 18.94 -9.84 -29.54
C VAL A 866 19.05 -10.04 -31.06
N THR A 867 20.17 -10.62 -31.50
CA THR A 867 20.40 -11.09 -32.85
C THR A 867 20.82 -12.57 -32.82
N ASP A 868 20.66 -13.26 -33.93
CA ASP A 868 21.24 -14.59 -34.12
C ASP A 868 22.77 -14.56 -34.32
N ALA A 869 23.36 -15.71 -34.60
CA ALA A 869 24.80 -15.82 -34.85
C ALA A 869 25.31 -15.09 -36.08
N ASP A 870 24.43 -14.73 -37.01
CA ASP A 870 24.71 -13.98 -38.23
C ASP A 870 24.38 -12.49 -38.11
N ASP A 871 24.17 -11.99 -36.90
CA ASP A 871 23.77 -10.60 -36.57
C ASP A 871 22.43 -10.17 -37.18
N LEU A 872 21.53 -11.12 -37.44
CA LEU A 872 20.21 -10.88 -38.02
C LEU A 872 19.11 -11.09 -36.99
N PRO A 873 17.91 -10.49 -37.18
CA PRO A 873 16.73 -10.80 -36.37
C PRO A 873 16.37 -12.28 -36.48
N ILE A 874 15.88 -12.88 -35.41
CA ILE A 874 15.40 -14.27 -35.41
C ILE A 874 14.25 -14.41 -36.41
N ALA A 875 14.52 -15.11 -37.52
CA ALA A 875 13.55 -15.29 -38.61
C ALA A 875 12.72 -16.57 -38.47
N ASP A 876 13.21 -17.57 -37.71
CA ASP A 876 12.53 -18.87 -37.55
C ASP A 876 11.40 -18.81 -36.48
N PRO A 877 10.12 -18.92 -36.87
CA PRO A 877 9.01 -18.94 -35.95
C PRO A 877 9.04 -20.12 -34.94
N MET A 878 9.67 -21.26 -35.31
CA MET A 878 9.81 -22.40 -34.44
C MET A 878 10.82 -22.12 -33.33
N LEU A 879 11.90 -21.44 -33.62
CA LEU A 879 12.90 -21.00 -32.66
C LEU A 879 12.29 -19.94 -31.71
N CYS A 880 11.52 -18.98 -32.24
CA CYS A 880 10.81 -18.00 -31.42
C CYS A 880 9.86 -18.67 -30.40
N GLN A 881 9.08 -19.68 -30.83
CA GLN A 881 8.17 -20.40 -29.95
C GLN A 881 8.93 -21.29 -28.93
N ALA A 882 10.04 -21.92 -29.32
CA ALA A 882 10.86 -22.70 -28.43
C ALA A 882 11.46 -21.83 -27.32
N LEU A 883 12.06 -20.70 -27.70
CA LEU A 883 12.65 -19.73 -26.79
C LEU A 883 11.61 -19.16 -25.81
N GLN A 884 10.42 -18.79 -26.32
CA GLN A 884 9.33 -18.30 -25.49
C GLN A 884 8.92 -19.34 -24.42
N ARG A 885 8.77 -20.61 -24.83
CA ARG A 885 8.40 -21.69 -23.91
C ARG A 885 9.50 -21.96 -22.89
N GLU A 886 10.75 -22.00 -23.32
CA GLU A 886 11.88 -22.29 -22.44
C GLU A 886 12.08 -21.18 -21.39
N ILE A 887 12.00 -19.90 -21.77
CA ILE A 887 12.07 -18.79 -20.82
C ILE A 887 10.92 -18.89 -19.82
N CYS A 888 9.67 -19.09 -20.29
CA CYS A 888 8.53 -19.24 -19.40
C CYS A 888 8.72 -20.45 -18.46
N GLN A 889 9.13 -21.59 -18.97
CA GLN A 889 9.29 -22.82 -18.20
C GLN A 889 10.39 -22.68 -17.15
N GLN A 890 11.60 -22.29 -17.53
CA GLN A 890 12.73 -22.17 -16.61
C GLN A 890 12.53 -21.08 -15.54
N LEU A 891 11.78 -20.04 -15.89
CA LEU A 891 11.44 -19.01 -14.93
C LEU A 891 10.28 -19.40 -14.01
N ASP A 892 9.33 -20.26 -14.41
CA ASP A 892 8.17 -20.67 -13.60
C ASP A 892 8.41 -21.97 -12.80
N GLU A 893 9.29 -22.89 -13.25
CA GLU A 893 9.59 -24.15 -12.54
C GLU A 893 10.09 -23.91 -11.11
N HIS A 894 10.91 -22.89 -10.89
CA HIS A 894 11.40 -22.53 -9.57
C HIS A 894 10.37 -21.85 -8.64
N LEU A 895 9.16 -21.57 -9.11
CA LEU A 895 8.04 -21.15 -8.26
C LEU A 895 7.38 -22.36 -7.55
N GLN A 896 7.61 -23.59 -8.05
CA GLN A 896 6.98 -24.81 -7.57
C GLN A 896 7.89 -25.64 -6.64
N ASP A 897 9.21 -25.49 -6.72
CA ASP A 897 10.19 -26.37 -6.06
C ASP A 897 10.66 -25.94 -4.65
N GLU A 898 10.13 -24.89 -4.06
CA GLU A 898 10.36 -24.45 -2.68
C GLU A 898 9.04 -24.31 -1.89
#